data_990c953b125d930d9d898954f1118ae9
#
_entry.id   990c953b125d930d9d898954f1118ae9
#
_cell.length_a   1.000
_cell.length_b   1.000
_cell.length_c   1.000
_cell.angle_alpha   90.00
_cell.angle_beta   90.00
_cell.angle_gamma   90.00
#
_symmetry.space_group_name_H-M   'P 1'
#
loop_
_entity.id
_entity.type
_entity.pdbx_description
1 polymer ?
#
loop_
_entity_poly.entity_id
_entity_poly.type
_entity_poly.pdbx_seq_one_letter_code
_entity_poly.pdbx_strand_id
1 'polypeptide(L)'
;MANVKPGVQERILLHLLDYSDYKNSVEVPFSLSQMGIANAVAIARSNVPRAIAGLKDQGLLIERQAHVKGVSRKRKAYFLTDSGKNLAEDTWNDLRSFPVRCILSDGKIESSTLGEINTILPFTMRSVDIIRYMDDNCILDSRTLTADLIERDLSKHVEKQLVTALGDLPRLRHFYGREKELDNMFNLLEARATTLLVPGIAGIGKTTMASKLIERFMHRRNLMYHRCQDWEGSRAFFESVGEWLANIGDSTFADYIATTPVPKPAEAANLLIDALEGTPSLIVIDDFHKVADATLHQTFQAMALGLLGSEEKIGLVLFSRSFKPVVPSKDAEGRIASLVLPLDGLDSDSGRKLLSSFENLEDEQWLYIHGISRGHPLVLELINRGASATAFHETLENYVTVEIFSKLTAEQKRVLSVLSIFREPVSIDALMDQKLNIDVLDSLVEQGLARQVDSEVYDVHDLIREFLLRSIDDKLKIELHNKCSSWYQRSNDVSVFTIELIFHLVSSKNMVEAASIIVNKGRSLISAGHLELLSLIESLEQSELSVEVSTKINHYKGEILALLGRFEDAKAAFTMAQEMASSAKDVNTQAELLSALADISLKQGNLDESLNMHLEALEIFIKLKDAIGAARSYNNMGYILRRKNDKSKALESYGEVESILNENDDDELIGSQLILARSLMDLGEIERARDHALEAFDKTDKLNDKQLHARAQAVLGRYYAKVGDSDVASHHYSQALDAMNEEGDILAMVDITILLGEVLQDSGKNDEAME
;
A
#
# COMPACT_ATOMS: atom_id res chain seq x y z
N MET A 1 -8.04 37.49 44.74
CA MET A 1 -8.43 36.15 44.30
C MET A 1 -7.48 35.77 43.22
N ALA A 2 -6.86 34.60 43.27
CA ALA A 2 -5.96 34.18 42.18
C ALA A 2 -6.80 34.01 40.91
N ASN A 3 -6.39 34.62 39.81
CA ASN A 3 -7.02 34.46 38.48
C ASN A 3 -6.85 33.00 38.04
N VAL A 4 -7.85 32.19 38.28
CA VAL A 4 -7.89 30.80 37.86
C VAL A 4 -8.67 30.72 36.55
N LYS A 5 -8.04 30.12 35.53
CA LYS A 5 -8.66 29.88 34.23
C LYS A 5 -9.97 29.10 34.39
N PRO A 6 -11.03 29.42 33.64
CA PRO A 6 -12.32 28.73 33.73
C PRO A 6 -12.22 27.22 33.61
N GLY A 7 -12.97 26.49 34.45
CA GLY A 7 -12.97 25.04 34.52
C GLY A 7 -13.50 24.37 33.24
N VAL A 8 -13.26 23.07 33.09
CA VAL A 8 -13.67 22.29 31.92
C VAL A 8 -15.18 22.33 31.67
N GLN A 9 -15.99 22.18 32.74
CA GLN A 9 -17.45 22.19 32.64
C GLN A 9 -17.99 23.56 32.25
N GLU A 10 -17.42 24.65 32.81
CA GLU A 10 -17.77 26.00 32.44
C GLU A 10 -17.42 26.29 30.94
N ARG A 11 -16.29 25.86 30.47
CA ARG A 11 -15.91 25.98 29.04
C ARG A 11 -16.85 25.21 28.13
N ILE A 12 -17.31 23.99 28.54
CA ILE A 12 -18.30 23.21 27.78
C ILE A 12 -19.63 23.94 27.72
N LEU A 13 -20.11 24.49 28.83
CA LEU A 13 -21.37 25.24 28.89
C LEU A 13 -21.30 26.48 27.97
N LEU A 14 -20.24 27.28 28.06
CA LEU A 14 -20.02 28.43 27.18
C LEU A 14 -19.96 28.05 25.70
N HIS A 15 -19.24 26.94 25.36
CA HIS A 15 -19.18 26.46 24.00
C HIS A 15 -20.57 26.06 23.46
N LEU A 16 -21.35 25.34 24.22
CA LEU A 16 -22.67 24.87 23.79
C LEU A 16 -23.71 25.98 23.76
N LEU A 17 -23.50 27.09 24.53
CA LEU A 17 -24.34 28.26 24.49
C LEU A 17 -24.36 28.92 23.12
N ASP A 18 -23.20 28.99 22.46
CA ASP A 18 -23.03 29.55 21.09
C ASP A 18 -23.84 28.77 20.04
N TYR A 19 -24.24 27.54 20.34
CA TYR A 19 -24.98 26.64 19.44
C TYR A 19 -26.40 26.31 19.94
N SER A 20 -26.97 27.12 20.85
CA SER A 20 -28.29 26.86 21.45
C SER A 20 -29.42 26.79 20.41
N ASP A 21 -29.29 27.49 19.28
CA ASP A 21 -30.30 27.54 18.21
C ASP A 21 -30.43 26.22 17.44
N TYR A 22 -29.44 25.34 17.52
CA TYR A 22 -29.43 24.04 16.81
C TYR A 22 -30.19 22.94 17.58
N LYS A 23 -30.79 23.21 18.75
CA LYS A 23 -31.46 22.22 19.59
C LYS A 23 -32.50 21.40 18.82
N ASN A 24 -33.23 22.01 17.89
CA ASN A 24 -34.29 21.37 17.10
C ASN A 24 -33.90 21.09 15.63
N SER A 25 -32.68 21.38 15.24
CA SER A 25 -32.21 21.19 13.85
C SER A 25 -31.99 19.70 13.52
N VAL A 26 -32.32 19.28 12.30
CA VAL A 26 -32.10 17.92 11.81
C VAL A 26 -30.61 17.68 11.55
N GLU A 27 -29.96 18.70 10.99
CA GLU A 27 -28.53 18.73 10.75
C GLU A 27 -27.87 19.71 11.72
N VAL A 28 -26.76 19.32 12.32
CA VAL A 28 -26.09 20.10 13.36
C VAL A 28 -24.61 20.28 13.05
N PRO A 29 -23.99 21.39 13.51
CA PRO A 29 -22.55 21.59 13.37
C PRO A 29 -21.74 20.51 14.09
N PHE A 30 -20.56 20.17 13.54
CA PHE A 30 -19.61 19.24 14.16
C PHE A 30 -19.23 19.63 15.59
N SER A 31 -19.18 20.91 15.87
CA SER A 31 -18.91 21.50 17.20
C SER A 31 -19.80 20.97 18.32
N LEU A 32 -20.98 20.43 18.01
CA LEU A 32 -21.89 19.80 18.98
C LEU A 32 -21.61 18.33 19.25
N SER A 33 -20.69 17.72 18.49
CA SER A 33 -20.24 16.35 18.71
C SER A 33 -19.23 16.27 19.86
N GLN A 34 -19.03 15.07 20.42
CA GLN A 34 -18.04 14.83 21.47
C GLN A 34 -16.63 15.32 21.10
N MET A 35 -16.23 15.14 19.84
CA MET A 35 -14.94 15.56 19.34
C MET A 35 -14.88 17.07 19.08
N GLY A 36 -15.96 17.65 18.56
CA GLY A 36 -16.07 19.10 18.41
C GLY A 36 -15.96 19.84 19.75
N ILE A 37 -16.60 19.30 20.79
CA ILE A 37 -16.50 19.81 22.17
C ILE A 37 -15.04 19.68 22.67
N ALA A 38 -14.40 18.49 22.49
CA ALA A 38 -13.01 18.28 22.90
C ALA A 38 -12.07 19.34 22.32
N ASN A 39 -12.23 19.59 21.02
CA ASN A 39 -11.43 20.55 20.28
C ASN A 39 -11.67 21.97 20.76
N ALA A 40 -12.94 22.38 20.92
CA ALA A 40 -13.29 23.73 21.31
C ALA A 40 -12.79 24.09 22.72
N VAL A 41 -12.91 23.18 23.68
CA VAL A 41 -12.51 23.44 25.07
C VAL A 41 -11.06 23.01 25.39
N ALA A 42 -10.32 22.56 24.40
CA ALA A 42 -8.91 22.14 24.50
C ALA A 42 -8.65 21.10 25.61
N ILE A 43 -9.38 19.99 25.56
CA ILE A 43 -9.18 18.84 26.47
C ILE A 43 -8.98 17.56 25.69
N ALA A 44 -8.28 16.58 26.30
CA ALA A 44 -8.13 15.27 25.69
C ALA A 44 -9.51 14.62 25.48
N ARG A 45 -9.72 14.00 24.31
CA ARG A 45 -10.98 13.32 23.95
C ARG A 45 -11.46 12.35 25.03
N SER A 46 -10.53 11.63 25.66
CA SER A 46 -10.82 10.70 26.76
C SER A 46 -11.47 11.32 27.99
N ASN A 47 -11.32 12.64 28.20
CA ASN A 47 -11.87 13.36 29.33
C ASN A 47 -13.27 13.93 29.06
N VAL A 48 -13.66 14.06 27.79
CA VAL A 48 -14.97 14.61 27.40
C VAL A 48 -16.14 13.77 27.92
N PRO A 49 -16.13 12.42 27.83
CA PRO A 49 -17.23 11.61 28.34
C PRO A 49 -17.51 11.83 29.81
N ARG A 50 -16.45 11.93 30.63
CA ARG A 50 -16.59 12.19 32.09
C ARG A 50 -17.17 13.57 32.38
N ALA A 51 -16.71 14.61 31.67
CA ALA A 51 -17.21 15.96 31.85
C ALA A 51 -18.68 16.09 31.42
N ILE A 52 -19.01 15.50 30.26
CA ILE A 52 -20.41 15.47 29.76
C ILE A 52 -21.32 14.65 30.66
N ALA A 53 -20.87 13.48 31.17
CA ALA A 53 -21.67 12.70 32.10
C ALA A 53 -22.05 13.50 33.36
N GLY A 54 -21.08 14.21 33.94
CA GLY A 54 -21.34 15.06 35.09
C GLY A 54 -22.37 16.19 34.81
N LEU A 55 -22.35 16.79 33.63
CA LEU A 55 -23.34 17.80 33.24
C LEU A 55 -24.72 17.19 32.89
N LYS A 56 -24.73 15.97 32.34
CA LYS A 56 -25.98 15.20 32.11
C LYS A 56 -26.64 14.78 33.41
N ASP A 57 -25.86 14.29 34.37
CA ASP A 57 -26.37 13.89 35.72
C ASP A 57 -26.97 15.06 36.44
N GLN A 58 -26.51 16.28 36.23
CA GLN A 58 -27.08 17.52 36.75
C GLN A 58 -28.28 18.01 35.93
N GLY A 59 -28.69 17.31 34.89
CA GLY A 59 -29.81 17.69 34.03
C GLY A 59 -29.55 18.93 33.15
N LEU A 60 -28.29 19.30 32.93
CA LEU A 60 -27.90 20.50 32.18
C LEU A 60 -27.73 20.24 30.67
N LEU A 61 -27.46 18.98 30.29
CA LEU A 61 -27.28 18.56 28.90
C LEU A 61 -28.23 17.44 28.49
N ILE A 62 -28.64 17.47 27.23
CA ILE A 62 -29.28 16.35 26.54
C ILE A 62 -28.39 15.83 25.42
N GLU A 63 -28.47 14.53 25.19
CA GLU A 63 -27.79 13.82 24.11
C GLU A 63 -28.82 13.37 23.07
N ARG A 64 -28.55 13.57 21.79
CA ARG A 64 -29.41 13.16 20.70
C ARG A 64 -28.56 12.66 19.52
N GLN A 65 -29.03 11.64 18.83
CA GLN A 65 -28.47 11.23 17.54
C GLN A 65 -28.88 12.24 16.46
N ALA A 66 -27.93 12.89 15.80
CA ALA A 66 -28.19 13.92 14.80
C ALA A 66 -27.27 13.74 13.58
N HIS A 67 -27.72 14.20 12.43
CA HIS A 67 -26.86 14.34 11.27
C HIS A 67 -25.89 15.51 11.55
N VAL A 68 -24.61 15.18 11.61
CA VAL A 68 -23.54 16.18 11.81
C VAL A 68 -23.04 16.61 10.45
N LYS A 69 -23.01 17.93 10.19
CA LYS A 69 -22.55 18.49 8.91
C LYS A 69 -21.14 18.01 8.59
N GLY A 70 -20.95 17.45 7.39
CA GLY A 70 -19.67 16.89 6.97
C GLY A 70 -19.40 15.46 7.45
N VAL A 71 -20.41 14.77 8.03
CA VAL A 71 -20.29 13.37 8.48
C VAL A 71 -21.45 12.55 7.92
N SER A 72 -21.15 11.48 7.20
CA SER A 72 -22.14 10.64 6.52
C SER A 72 -23.10 9.88 7.44
N ARG A 73 -22.75 9.67 8.71
CA ARG A 73 -23.56 8.93 9.70
C ARG A 73 -24.04 9.83 10.83
N LYS A 74 -25.20 9.49 11.38
CA LYS A 74 -25.70 10.13 12.60
C LYS A 74 -24.71 9.92 13.74
N ARG A 75 -24.39 11.00 14.47
CA ARG A 75 -23.53 10.95 15.64
C ARG A 75 -24.25 11.51 16.87
N LYS A 76 -23.71 11.17 18.04
CA LYS A 76 -24.16 11.78 19.30
C LYS A 76 -23.82 13.25 19.29
N ALA A 77 -24.82 14.10 19.42
CA ALA A 77 -24.67 15.54 19.56
C ALA A 77 -25.29 15.97 20.93
N TYR A 78 -24.67 16.97 21.51
CA TYR A 78 -24.99 17.43 22.88
C TYR A 78 -25.55 18.84 22.82
N PHE A 79 -26.64 19.06 23.59
CA PHE A 79 -27.35 20.33 23.60
C PHE A 79 -27.66 20.72 25.04
N LEU A 80 -27.74 22.02 25.28
CA LEU A 80 -28.17 22.54 26.56
C LEU A 80 -29.68 22.29 26.80
N THR A 81 -30.01 21.90 28.00
CA THR A 81 -31.39 22.00 28.51
C THR A 81 -31.69 23.47 28.80
N ASP A 82 -32.95 23.79 29.10
CA ASP A 82 -33.30 25.17 29.49
C ASP A 82 -32.59 25.57 30.81
N SER A 83 -32.46 24.62 31.75
CA SER A 83 -31.66 24.81 32.97
C SER A 83 -30.16 24.96 32.65
N GLY A 84 -29.65 24.18 31.66
CA GLY A 84 -28.27 24.29 31.21
C GLY A 84 -27.99 25.62 30.52
N LYS A 85 -28.94 26.14 29.73
CA LYS A 85 -28.84 27.44 29.09
C LYS A 85 -28.78 28.56 30.11
N ASN A 86 -29.68 28.59 31.08
CA ASN A 86 -29.66 29.58 32.15
C ASN A 86 -28.34 29.56 32.91
N LEU A 87 -27.85 28.36 33.30
CA LEU A 87 -26.56 28.24 33.99
C LEU A 87 -25.40 28.69 33.12
N ALA A 88 -25.42 28.42 31.80
CA ALA A 88 -24.38 28.88 30.87
C ALA A 88 -24.39 30.42 30.72
N GLU A 89 -25.58 31.06 30.68
CA GLU A 89 -25.75 32.50 30.66
C GLU A 89 -25.28 33.15 31.97
N ASP A 90 -25.60 32.55 33.14
CA ASP A 90 -25.10 32.99 34.44
C ASP A 90 -23.54 32.86 34.48
N THR A 91 -23.03 31.72 34.07
CA THR A 91 -21.54 31.49 33.95
C THR A 91 -20.91 32.54 33.07
N TRP A 92 -21.52 32.90 31.93
CA TRP A 92 -21.00 33.94 31.04
C TRP A 92 -21.02 35.31 31.73
N ASN A 93 -22.13 35.65 32.44
CA ASN A 93 -22.24 36.91 33.15
C ASN A 93 -21.17 37.07 34.25
N ASP A 94 -20.82 35.97 34.91
CA ASP A 94 -19.77 35.96 35.93
C ASP A 94 -18.36 36.09 35.27
N LEU A 95 -18.15 35.44 34.15
CA LEU A 95 -16.84 35.39 33.46
C LEU A 95 -16.58 36.60 32.57
N ARG A 96 -17.60 37.32 32.10
CA ARG A 96 -17.39 38.48 31.22
C ARG A 96 -16.52 39.58 31.83
N SER A 97 -16.48 39.70 33.16
CA SER A 97 -15.59 40.62 33.87
C SER A 97 -14.22 40.08 34.19
N PHE A 98 -13.91 38.83 33.76
CA PHE A 98 -12.62 38.18 33.98
C PHE A 98 -11.50 38.94 33.29
N PRO A 99 -10.42 39.31 34.01
CA PRO A 99 -9.33 40.12 33.45
C PRO A 99 -8.49 39.33 32.48
N VAL A 100 -8.25 39.87 31.28
CA VAL A 100 -7.41 39.31 30.23
C VAL A 100 -6.39 40.38 29.82
N ARG A 101 -5.14 39.99 29.69
CA ARG A 101 -4.09 40.84 29.12
C ARG A 101 -3.81 40.39 27.68
N CYS A 102 -3.79 41.36 26.77
CA CYS A 102 -3.54 41.08 25.35
C CYS A 102 -2.24 41.73 24.90
N ILE A 103 -1.40 40.94 24.23
CA ILE A 103 -0.24 41.48 23.52
C ILE A 103 -0.69 41.79 22.09
N LEU A 104 -0.71 43.06 21.75
CA LEU A 104 -1.12 43.54 20.43
C LEU A 104 -0.05 43.35 19.35
N SER A 105 -0.41 43.58 18.10
CA SER A 105 0.51 43.43 16.97
C SER A 105 1.76 44.31 17.04
N ASP A 106 1.67 45.47 17.72
CA ASP A 106 2.80 46.40 17.97
C ASP A 106 3.65 45.99 19.19
N GLY A 107 3.32 44.90 19.85
CA GLY A 107 4.01 44.38 21.05
C GLY A 107 3.59 45.04 22.37
N LYS A 108 2.64 45.98 22.37
CA LYS A 108 2.09 46.59 23.60
C LYS A 108 1.18 45.58 24.31
N ILE A 109 1.16 45.64 25.63
CA ILE A 109 0.28 44.84 26.47
C ILE A 109 -0.87 45.73 26.92
N GLU A 110 -2.09 45.38 26.52
CA GLU A 110 -3.31 46.02 26.99
C GLU A 110 -4.08 45.10 27.92
N SER A 111 -4.70 45.68 28.93
CA SER A 111 -5.55 44.95 29.87
C SER A 111 -7.01 45.20 29.54
N SER A 112 -7.79 44.16 29.43
CA SER A 112 -9.21 44.19 29.12
C SER A 112 -9.95 43.12 29.95
N THR A 113 -11.24 42.96 29.71
CA THR A 113 -12.02 41.86 30.25
C THR A 113 -12.41 40.85 29.16
N LEU A 114 -12.77 39.63 29.54
CA LEU A 114 -13.20 38.61 28.59
C LEU A 114 -14.42 39.07 27.76
N GLY A 115 -15.28 39.94 28.31
CA GLY A 115 -16.42 40.50 27.59
C GLY A 115 -16.08 41.62 26.63
N GLU A 116 -14.95 42.33 26.85
CA GLU A 116 -14.58 43.50 26.07
C GLU A 116 -13.37 43.32 25.19
N ILE A 117 -12.65 42.20 25.33
CA ILE A 117 -11.37 41.93 24.61
C ILE A 117 -11.52 42.02 23.08
N ASN A 118 -12.68 41.68 22.53
CA ASN A 118 -12.96 41.79 21.11
C ASN A 118 -12.96 43.25 20.58
N THR A 119 -12.99 44.24 21.44
CA THR A 119 -12.88 45.64 21.04
C THR A 119 -11.45 46.07 20.71
N ILE A 120 -10.46 45.31 21.21
CA ILE A 120 -9.04 45.60 21.00
C ILE A 120 -8.36 44.58 20.07
N LEU A 121 -9.03 43.44 19.81
CA LEU A 121 -8.53 42.43 18.86
C LEU A 121 -8.80 42.85 17.41
N PRO A 122 -7.92 42.47 16.45
CA PRO A 122 -8.10 42.80 15.03
C PRO A 122 -9.25 42.01 14.37
N PHE A 123 -9.81 40.99 15.05
CA PHE A 123 -10.95 40.17 14.62
C PHE A 123 -11.73 39.68 15.83
N THR A 124 -12.99 39.33 15.60
CA THR A 124 -13.88 38.84 16.69
C THR A 124 -13.62 37.37 17.01
N MET A 125 -13.42 37.06 18.27
CA MET A 125 -13.26 35.68 18.79
C MET A 125 -14.42 35.31 19.72
N ARG A 126 -14.80 34.04 19.74
CA ARG A 126 -15.73 33.51 20.73
C ARG A 126 -15.04 33.45 22.10
N SER A 127 -15.82 33.58 23.15
CA SER A 127 -15.30 33.56 24.52
C SER A 127 -14.50 32.29 24.85
N VAL A 128 -14.97 31.15 24.38
CA VAL A 128 -14.29 29.87 24.60
C VAL A 128 -12.94 29.81 23.89
N ASP A 129 -12.82 30.44 22.70
CA ASP A 129 -11.56 30.49 21.94
C ASP A 129 -10.56 31.43 22.60
N ILE A 130 -11.00 32.58 23.12
CA ILE A 130 -10.15 33.46 23.91
C ILE A 130 -9.58 32.71 25.12
N ILE A 131 -10.40 31.99 25.87
CA ILE A 131 -9.99 31.19 27.03
C ILE A 131 -9.02 30.07 26.61
N ARG A 132 -9.21 29.50 25.44
CA ARG A 132 -8.36 28.44 24.89
C ARG A 132 -6.94 28.92 24.59
N TYR A 133 -6.82 30.04 23.90
CA TYR A 133 -5.53 30.59 23.44
C TYR A 133 -4.81 31.43 24.49
N MET A 134 -5.47 31.74 25.60
CA MET A 134 -4.89 32.43 26.74
C MET A 134 -3.96 31.48 27.51
N ASP A 135 -2.78 31.95 27.89
CA ASP A 135 -1.82 31.20 28.70
C ASP A 135 -2.29 31.07 30.16
N ASP A 136 -1.52 30.37 30.99
CA ASP A 136 -1.83 30.17 32.41
C ASP A 136 -1.73 31.47 33.22
N ASN A 137 -1.11 32.52 32.69
CA ASN A 137 -1.05 33.85 33.29
C ASN A 137 -2.14 34.80 32.78
N CYS A 138 -3.14 34.26 32.08
CA CYS A 138 -4.24 35.01 31.46
C CYS A 138 -3.76 36.05 30.44
N ILE A 139 -2.74 35.73 29.68
CA ILE A 139 -2.20 36.53 28.59
C ILE A 139 -2.62 35.91 27.24
N LEU A 140 -3.19 36.73 26.37
CA LEU A 140 -3.52 36.39 24.98
C LEU A 140 -2.51 37.10 24.06
N ASP A 141 -1.72 36.36 23.31
CA ASP A 141 -0.78 36.94 22.32
C ASP A 141 -1.43 37.00 20.93
N SER A 142 -1.96 38.20 20.57
CA SER A 142 -2.67 38.37 19.31
C SER A 142 -1.73 38.30 18.08
N ARG A 143 -0.41 38.39 18.26
CA ARG A 143 0.57 38.30 17.16
C ARG A 143 0.66 36.87 16.60
N THR A 144 0.34 35.89 17.44
CA THR A 144 0.35 34.47 17.05
C THR A 144 -1.01 33.99 16.51
N LEU A 145 -2.03 34.87 16.59
CA LEU A 145 -3.40 34.54 16.24
C LEU A 145 -3.77 35.21 14.92
N THR A 146 -4.22 34.40 13.94
CA THR A 146 -4.85 34.88 12.71
C THR A 146 -6.26 34.35 12.64
N ALA A 147 -7.17 35.08 11.98
CA ALA A 147 -8.54 34.60 11.74
C ALA A 147 -8.53 33.20 11.09
N ASP A 148 -7.64 33.00 10.12
CA ASP A 148 -7.44 31.71 9.46
C ASP A 148 -6.98 30.59 10.41
N LEU A 149 -6.16 30.92 11.42
CA LEU A 149 -5.66 29.93 12.39
C LEU A 149 -6.78 29.51 13.33
N ILE A 150 -7.62 30.45 13.74
CA ILE A 150 -8.79 30.22 14.60
C ILE A 150 -9.85 29.45 13.83
N GLU A 151 -10.11 29.84 12.58
CA GLU A 151 -11.06 29.15 11.71
C GLU A 151 -10.57 27.74 11.35
N ARG A 152 -9.27 27.55 11.10
CA ARG A 152 -8.65 26.25 10.94
C ARG A 152 -8.69 25.40 12.21
N ASP A 153 -8.52 25.97 13.38
CA ASP A 153 -8.63 25.25 14.66
C ASP A 153 -10.08 24.92 15.00
N LEU A 154 -11.03 25.73 14.57
CA LEU A 154 -12.47 25.48 14.72
C LEU A 154 -13.02 24.56 13.64
N SER A 155 -12.49 24.65 12.45
CA SER A 155 -12.73 23.77 11.32
C SER A 155 -11.82 22.54 11.31
N LYS A 156 -11.03 22.31 12.34
CA LYS A 156 -10.50 20.98 12.63
C LYS A 156 -11.68 20.05 12.89
N HIS A 157 -12.45 19.89 11.82
CA HIS A 157 -13.20 18.68 11.56
C HIS A 157 -12.27 17.55 11.87
N VAL A 158 -12.80 16.56 12.59
CA VAL A 158 -12.13 15.30 12.79
C VAL A 158 -10.83 15.33 12.01
N GLU A 159 -9.68 15.59 12.67
CA GLU A 159 -8.46 15.13 12.05
C GLU A 159 -8.75 13.64 11.85
N LYS A 160 -9.26 13.27 10.67
CA LYS A 160 -8.95 11.98 10.10
C LYS A 160 -7.45 12.00 10.26
N GLN A 161 -6.93 11.19 11.16
CA GLN A 161 -5.51 11.14 11.44
C GLN A 161 -4.88 10.97 10.08
N LEU A 162 -4.15 11.99 9.61
CA LEU A 162 -3.63 11.98 8.23
C LEU A 162 -2.78 10.74 8.12
N VAL A 163 -3.15 9.86 7.22
CA VAL A 163 -2.52 8.56 7.05
C VAL A 163 -1.32 8.73 6.14
N THR A 164 -0.18 8.22 6.58
CA THR A 164 1.04 8.24 5.80
C THR A 164 1.52 6.82 5.56
N ALA A 165 1.67 6.44 4.30
CA ALA A 165 2.33 5.23 3.83
C ALA A 165 3.60 5.66 3.07
N LEU A 166 4.72 5.74 3.77
CA LEU A 166 5.95 6.33 3.23
C LEU A 166 7.02 5.29 2.87
N GLY A 167 6.83 4.02 3.23
CA GLY A 167 7.73 2.92 2.88
C GLY A 167 9.22 3.29 3.03
N ASP A 168 9.98 3.04 1.99
CA ASP A 168 11.42 3.27 1.91
C ASP A 168 11.80 4.72 1.57
N LEU A 169 10.99 5.70 1.97
CA LEU A 169 11.30 7.11 1.71
C LEU A 169 12.63 7.50 2.38
N PRO A 170 13.67 7.91 1.63
CA PRO A 170 14.97 8.22 2.20
C PRO A 170 14.93 9.45 3.11
N ARG A 171 15.60 9.37 4.27
CA ARG A 171 15.81 10.53 5.13
C ARG A 171 16.85 11.46 4.52
N LEU A 172 16.48 12.70 4.28
CA LEU A 172 17.38 13.70 3.73
C LEU A 172 18.32 14.22 4.81
N ARG A 173 19.63 14.24 4.51
CA ARG A 173 20.64 14.94 5.36
C ARG A 173 20.72 16.41 4.99
N HIS A 174 20.69 16.72 3.68
CA HIS A 174 20.84 18.09 3.16
C HIS A 174 19.95 18.26 1.91
N PHE A 175 19.46 19.48 1.70
CA PHE A 175 18.72 19.88 0.49
C PHE A 175 19.23 21.25 0.07
N TYR A 176 19.76 21.35 -1.13
CA TYR A 176 20.31 22.59 -1.66
C TYR A 176 19.67 22.91 -3.01
N GLY A 177 19.16 24.15 -3.13
CA GLY A 177 18.51 24.63 -4.33
C GLY A 177 17.14 24.00 -4.58
N ARG A 178 16.58 24.28 -5.74
CA ARG A 178 15.27 23.76 -6.19
C ARG A 178 14.07 24.25 -5.37
N GLU A 179 14.26 25.29 -4.58
CA GLU A 179 13.17 25.91 -3.84
C GLU A 179 12.07 26.40 -4.80
N LYS A 180 12.46 26.92 -5.97
CA LYS A 180 11.53 27.40 -7.00
C LYS A 180 10.70 26.26 -7.61
N GLU A 181 11.37 25.17 -7.97
CA GLU A 181 10.70 23.96 -8.49
C GLU A 181 9.77 23.36 -7.44
N LEU A 182 10.24 23.26 -6.18
CA LEU A 182 9.45 22.77 -5.06
C LEU A 182 8.23 23.67 -4.79
N ASP A 183 8.41 25.00 -4.79
CA ASP A 183 7.33 25.96 -4.63
C ASP A 183 6.32 25.88 -5.77
N ASN A 184 6.78 25.71 -7.01
CA ASN A 184 5.91 25.54 -8.17
C ASN A 184 5.09 24.25 -8.04
N MET A 185 5.72 23.13 -7.73
CA MET A 185 5.01 21.85 -7.50
C MET A 185 3.99 21.99 -6.36
N PHE A 186 4.40 22.58 -5.25
CA PHE A 186 3.53 22.80 -4.10
C PHE A 186 2.30 23.62 -4.47
N ASN A 187 2.49 24.76 -5.14
CA ASN A 187 1.40 25.67 -5.52
C ASN A 187 0.43 25.02 -6.51
N LEU A 188 0.94 24.27 -7.49
CA LEU A 188 0.12 23.51 -8.44
C LEU A 188 -0.74 22.46 -7.74
N LEU A 189 -0.16 21.71 -6.82
CA LEU A 189 -0.86 20.68 -6.05
C LEU A 189 -1.85 21.25 -5.03
N GLU A 190 -1.58 22.44 -4.46
CA GLU A 190 -2.53 23.11 -3.55
C GLU A 190 -3.72 23.73 -4.27
N ALA A 191 -3.56 24.12 -5.54
CA ALA A 191 -4.59 24.84 -6.28
C ALA A 191 -5.78 23.95 -6.66
N ARG A 192 -5.53 22.70 -7.09
CA ARG A 192 -6.55 21.75 -7.57
C ARG A 192 -6.00 20.33 -7.67
N ALA A 193 -6.87 19.36 -8.02
CA ALA A 193 -6.44 18.02 -8.44
C ALA A 193 -5.47 18.15 -9.63
N THR A 194 -4.29 17.53 -9.49
CA THR A 194 -3.22 17.73 -10.48
C THR A 194 -2.35 16.47 -10.59
N THR A 195 -2.05 16.10 -11.83
CA THR A 195 -1.02 15.11 -12.14
C THR A 195 0.26 15.81 -12.60
N LEU A 196 1.38 15.55 -11.92
CA LEU A 196 2.70 16.06 -12.28
C LEU A 196 3.57 14.90 -12.76
N LEU A 197 4.18 15.06 -13.94
CA LEU A 197 5.24 14.19 -14.41
C LEU A 197 6.57 14.95 -14.25
N VAL A 198 7.49 14.36 -13.48
CA VAL A 198 8.78 14.97 -13.14
C VAL A 198 9.91 14.13 -13.74
N PRO A 199 10.22 14.33 -15.04
CA PRO A 199 11.30 13.63 -15.68
C PRO A 199 12.65 14.22 -15.29
N GLY A 200 13.68 13.36 -15.26
CA GLY A 200 15.05 13.80 -15.01
C GLY A 200 16.01 12.62 -15.06
N ILE A 201 17.25 12.87 -15.49
CA ILE A 201 18.29 11.85 -15.59
C ILE A 201 18.63 11.21 -14.24
N ALA A 202 19.30 10.07 -14.25
CA ALA A 202 19.73 9.38 -13.04
C ALA A 202 20.63 10.30 -12.18
N GLY A 203 20.46 10.31 -10.85
CA GLY A 203 21.27 11.12 -9.94
C GLY A 203 20.97 12.62 -9.92
N ILE A 204 19.98 13.09 -10.67
CA ILE A 204 19.59 14.52 -10.73
C ILE A 204 18.86 15.01 -9.46
N GLY A 205 18.52 14.12 -8.54
CA GLY A 205 17.86 14.47 -7.28
C GLY A 205 16.34 14.28 -7.27
N LYS A 206 15.77 13.40 -8.10
CA LYS A 206 14.32 13.09 -8.14
C LYS A 206 13.80 12.61 -6.78
N THR A 207 14.42 11.58 -6.22
CA THR A 207 14.05 11.02 -4.91
C THR A 207 14.20 12.05 -3.78
N THR A 208 15.23 12.92 -3.86
CA THR A 208 15.43 14.02 -2.91
C THR A 208 14.29 15.04 -3.01
N MET A 209 13.85 15.35 -4.24
CA MET A 209 12.70 16.24 -4.47
C MET A 209 11.40 15.60 -3.97
N ALA A 210 11.18 14.29 -4.21
CA ALA A 210 10.04 13.54 -3.69
C ALA A 210 9.98 13.60 -2.16
N SER A 211 11.09 13.32 -1.48
CA SER A 211 11.17 13.38 -0.01
C SER A 211 10.86 14.79 0.51
N LYS A 212 11.38 15.83 -0.14
CA LYS A 212 11.15 17.22 0.29
C LYS A 212 9.73 17.69 0.01
N LEU A 213 9.13 17.24 -1.09
CA LEU A 213 7.73 17.51 -1.41
C LEU A 213 6.81 16.87 -0.35
N ILE A 214 7.07 15.61 -0.01
CA ILE A 214 6.33 14.88 1.03
C ILE A 214 6.46 15.58 2.39
N GLU A 215 7.68 15.97 2.79
CA GLU A 215 7.92 16.73 4.03
C GLU A 215 7.07 18.01 4.09
N ARG A 216 6.92 18.70 2.94
CA ARG A 216 6.14 19.95 2.85
C ARG A 216 4.63 19.73 2.98
N PHE A 217 4.14 18.55 2.56
CA PHE A 217 2.74 18.16 2.70
C PHE A 217 2.46 17.38 4.00
N MET A 218 3.48 17.07 4.79
CA MET A 218 3.31 16.46 6.10
C MET A 218 2.34 17.30 6.95
N HIS A 219 1.38 16.65 7.57
CA HIS A 219 0.30 17.29 8.34
C HIS A 219 -0.72 18.11 7.53
N ARG A 220 -0.70 18.03 6.19
CA ARG A 220 -1.65 18.72 5.31
C ARG A 220 -2.52 17.77 4.49
N ARG A 221 -1.97 16.61 4.11
CA ARG A 221 -2.62 15.61 3.25
C ARG A 221 -2.33 14.21 3.74
N ASN A 222 -3.18 13.27 3.37
CA ASN A 222 -2.81 11.87 3.38
C ASN A 222 -1.69 11.66 2.36
N LEU A 223 -0.65 10.92 2.74
CA LEU A 223 0.54 10.79 1.93
C LEU A 223 0.81 9.32 1.61
N MET A 224 1.02 9.05 0.35
CA MET A 224 1.54 7.77 -0.11
C MET A 224 2.81 8.01 -0.92
N TYR A 225 3.86 7.30 -0.58
CA TYR A 225 5.09 7.22 -1.37
C TYR A 225 5.33 5.78 -1.76
N HIS A 226 5.58 5.57 -3.04
CA HIS A 226 5.92 4.25 -3.55
C HIS A 226 7.10 4.38 -4.52
N ARG A 227 8.11 3.53 -4.34
CA ARG A 227 9.27 3.44 -5.23
C ARG A 227 9.15 2.18 -6.07
N CYS A 228 8.92 2.35 -7.37
CA CYS A 228 8.75 1.24 -8.30
C CYS A 228 10.05 0.44 -8.47
N GLN A 229 9.90 -0.88 -8.57
CA GLN A 229 10.97 -1.82 -8.87
C GLN A 229 10.73 -2.50 -10.22
N ASP A 230 11.79 -2.96 -10.88
CA ASP A 230 11.72 -3.57 -12.22
C ASP A 230 10.93 -4.90 -12.23
N TRP A 231 10.86 -5.57 -11.10
CA TRP A 231 10.21 -6.87 -10.92
C TRP A 231 8.83 -6.78 -10.28
N GLU A 232 8.38 -5.60 -9.89
CA GLU A 232 7.12 -5.40 -9.18
C GLU A 232 5.93 -5.49 -10.14
N GLY A 233 4.96 -6.33 -9.80
CA GLY A 233 3.69 -6.43 -10.50
C GLY A 233 2.68 -5.39 -10.02
N SER A 234 1.65 -5.13 -10.84
CA SER A 234 0.56 -4.20 -10.50
C SER A 234 -0.16 -4.57 -9.20
N ARG A 235 -0.24 -5.86 -8.88
CA ARG A 235 -0.97 -6.34 -7.72
C ARG A 235 -0.34 -5.86 -6.41
N ALA A 236 0.96 -6.01 -6.21
CA ALA A 236 1.65 -5.56 -5.00
C ALA A 236 1.47 -4.05 -4.76
N PHE A 237 1.52 -3.27 -5.83
CA PHE A 237 1.22 -1.84 -5.75
C PHE A 237 -0.23 -1.58 -5.34
N PHE A 238 -1.20 -2.25 -5.96
CA PHE A 238 -2.62 -2.05 -5.65
C PHE A 238 -2.98 -2.49 -4.23
N GLU A 239 -2.38 -3.55 -3.72
CA GLU A 239 -2.54 -3.99 -2.32
C GLU A 239 -2.01 -2.92 -1.34
N SER A 240 -0.82 -2.39 -1.57
CA SER A 240 -0.26 -1.30 -0.76
C SER A 240 -1.13 -0.03 -0.79
N VAL A 241 -1.71 0.31 -1.96
CA VAL A 241 -2.65 1.42 -2.09
C VAL A 241 -3.96 1.12 -1.36
N GLY A 242 -4.47 -0.11 -1.49
CA GLY A 242 -5.70 -0.55 -0.82
C GLY A 242 -5.59 -0.47 0.70
N GLU A 243 -4.48 -0.93 1.28
CA GLU A 243 -4.19 -0.82 2.70
C GLU A 243 -4.13 0.66 3.15
N TRP A 244 -3.44 1.50 2.38
CA TRP A 244 -3.38 2.93 2.69
C TRP A 244 -4.76 3.60 2.66
N LEU A 245 -5.62 3.26 1.68
CA LEU A 245 -6.99 3.77 1.58
C LEU A 245 -7.88 3.25 2.71
N ALA A 246 -7.76 1.98 3.08
CA ALA A 246 -8.47 1.40 4.22
C ALA A 246 -8.11 2.15 5.52
N ASN A 247 -6.84 2.47 5.74
CA ASN A 247 -6.39 3.29 6.87
C ASN A 247 -6.91 4.74 6.81
N ILE A 248 -7.24 5.28 5.63
CA ILE A 248 -7.94 6.57 5.47
C ILE A 248 -9.42 6.45 5.84
N GLY A 249 -9.98 5.23 5.77
CA GLY A 249 -11.35 4.88 6.12
C GLY A 249 -12.23 4.51 4.92
N ASP A 250 -11.64 4.12 3.81
CA ASP A 250 -12.33 3.56 2.65
C ASP A 250 -11.68 2.26 2.20
N SER A 251 -12.34 1.13 2.43
CA SER A 251 -11.86 -0.21 2.05
C SER A 251 -12.32 -0.64 0.65
N THR A 252 -13.15 0.16 -0.04
CA THR A 252 -13.77 -0.22 -1.33
C THR A 252 -12.76 -0.65 -2.37
N PHE A 253 -11.63 0.06 -2.44
CA PHE A 253 -10.55 -0.29 -3.36
C PHE A 253 -9.84 -1.58 -2.96
N ALA A 254 -9.56 -1.77 -1.67
CA ALA A 254 -8.96 -3.00 -1.14
C ALA A 254 -9.86 -4.20 -1.45
N ASP A 255 -11.17 -4.08 -1.20
CA ASP A 255 -12.17 -5.11 -1.49
C ASP A 255 -12.23 -5.44 -2.99
N TYR A 256 -12.14 -4.43 -3.84
CA TYR A 256 -12.09 -4.62 -5.30
C TYR A 256 -10.84 -5.40 -5.72
N ILE A 257 -9.66 -5.03 -5.20
CA ILE A 257 -8.40 -5.73 -5.50
C ILE A 257 -8.43 -7.17 -4.98
N ALA A 258 -9.02 -7.37 -3.80
CA ALA A 258 -9.18 -8.66 -3.20
C ALA A 258 -10.05 -9.60 -4.05
N THR A 259 -11.15 -9.08 -4.61
CA THR A 259 -12.13 -9.88 -5.38
C THR A 259 -11.81 -9.97 -6.87
N THR A 260 -10.91 -9.10 -7.37
CA THR A 260 -10.61 -8.98 -8.81
C THR A 260 -9.14 -9.34 -9.06
N PRO A 261 -8.84 -10.58 -9.47
CA PRO A 261 -7.45 -11.01 -9.74
C PRO A 261 -6.72 -10.14 -10.76
N VAL A 262 -7.47 -9.57 -11.70
CA VAL A 262 -6.93 -8.62 -12.69
C VAL A 262 -7.80 -7.38 -12.73
N PRO A 263 -7.39 -6.34 -12.00
CA PRO A 263 -8.09 -5.08 -12.00
C PRO A 263 -8.14 -4.46 -13.40
N LYS A 264 -9.30 -3.99 -13.82
CA LYS A 264 -9.43 -3.21 -15.05
C LYS A 264 -8.88 -1.80 -14.79
N PRO A 265 -7.94 -1.30 -15.58
CA PRO A 265 -7.24 -0.04 -15.32
C PRO A 265 -8.16 1.15 -15.06
N ALA A 266 -9.20 1.33 -15.89
CA ALA A 266 -10.15 2.43 -15.74
C ALA A 266 -11.04 2.29 -14.48
N GLU A 267 -11.43 1.08 -14.12
CA GLU A 267 -12.23 0.79 -12.94
C GLU A 267 -11.40 1.00 -11.67
N ALA A 268 -10.18 0.49 -11.64
CA ALA A 268 -9.23 0.73 -10.55
C ALA A 268 -8.95 2.23 -10.35
N ALA A 269 -8.74 2.98 -11.44
CA ALA A 269 -8.51 4.42 -11.36
C ALA A 269 -9.71 5.19 -10.80
N ASN A 270 -10.94 4.83 -11.21
CA ASN A 270 -12.16 5.46 -10.71
C ASN A 270 -12.35 5.17 -9.22
N LEU A 271 -12.20 3.91 -8.80
CA LEU A 271 -12.31 3.54 -7.39
C LEU A 271 -11.27 4.25 -6.51
N LEU A 272 -10.03 4.42 -7.02
CA LEU A 272 -8.99 5.21 -6.33
C LEU A 272 -9.40 6.67 -6.17
N ILE A 273 -9.96 7.29 -7.20
CA ILE A 273 -10.41 8.69 -7.15
C ILE A 273 -11.59 8.83 -6.20
N ASP A 274 -12.58 7.94 -6.30
CA ASP A 274 -13.78 7.94 -5.46
C ASP A 274 -13.43 7.75 -3.97
N ALA A 275 -12.50 6.83 -3.65
CA ALA A 275 -12.02 6.60 -2.29
C ALA A 275 -11.27 7.80 -1.69
N LEU A 276 -10.70 8.65 -2.54
CA LEU A 276 -10.00 9.88 -2.13
C LEU A 276 -10.90 11.12 -2.12
N GLU A 277 -12.15 11.01 -2.55
CA GLU A 277 -13.10 12.13 -2.56
C GLU A 277 -13.31 12.69 -1.15
N GLY A 278 -13.26 14.01 -1.02
CA GLY A 278 -13.34 14.71 0.28
C GLY A 278 -12.14 14.52 1.21
N THR A 279 -11.07 13.86 0.76
CA THR A 279 -9.86 13.64 1.55
C THR A 279 -8.62 14.19 0.82
N PRO A 280 -8.07 15.33 1.26
CA PRO A 280 -6.84 15.87 0.65
C PRO A 280 -5.72 14.84 0.70
N SER A 281 -5.23 14.43 -0.48
CA SER A 281 -4.29 13.32 -0.59
C SER A 281 -3.20 13.59 -1.63
N LEU A 282 -2.02 13.01 -1.42
CA LEU A 282 -0.89 13.10 -2.35
C LEU A 282 -0.26 11.72 -2.52
N ILE A 283 -0.27 11.25 -3.74
CA ILE A 283 0.39 10.01 -4.16
C ILE A 283 1.66 10.37 -4.92
N VAL A 284 2.80 9.91 -4.43
CA VAL A 284 4.11 10.14 -5.03
C VAL A 284 4.70 8.80 -5.46
N ILE A 285 4.92 8.64 -6.74
CA ILE A 285 5.51 7.44 -7.35
C ILE A 285 6.92 7.79 -7.82
N ASP A 286 7.91 7.14 -7.25
CA ASP A 286 9.30 7.32 -7.66
C ASP A 286 9.76 6.16 -8.57
N ASP A 287 10.77 6.42 -9.37
CA ASP A 287 11.34 5.48 -10.36
C ASP A 287 10.29 4.88 -11.33
N PHE A 288 9.25 5.61 -11.66
CA PHE A 288 8.14 5.16 -12.52
C PHE A 288 8.58 4.54 -13.87
N HIS A 289 9.76 4.87 -14.36
CA HIS A 289 10.31 4.27 -15.58
C HIS A 289 10.65 2.78 -15.45
N LYS A 290 10.69 2.23 -14.25
CA LYS A 290 10.90 0.81 -13.97
C LYS A 290 9.63 -0.03 -14.12
N VAL A 291 8.46 0.60 -14.11
CA VAL A 291 7.18 -0.10 -14.28
C VAL A 291 7.13 -0.73 -15.66
N ALA A 292 7.12 -2.05 -15.72
CA ALA A 292 6.95 -2.84 -16.95
C ALA A 292 5.48 -3.23 -17.17
N ASP A 293 4.67 -3.26 -16.11
CA ASP A 293 3.28 -3.72 -16.13
C ASP A 293 2.36 -2.73 -16.86
N ALA A 294 1.74 -3.20 -17.95
CA ALA A 294 0.82 -2.40 -18.76
C ALA A 294 -0.44 -1.99 -17.99
N THR A 295 -0.92 -2.81 -17.06
CA THR A 295 -2.10 -2.52 -16.23
C THR A 295 -1.84 -1.30 -15.35
N LEU A 296 -0.68 -1.25 -14.73
CA LEU A 296 -0.28 -0.14 -13.88
C LEU A 296 -0.12 1.17 -14.67
N HIS A 297 0.54 1.09 -15.86
CA HIS A 297 0.61 2.24 -16.78
C HIS A 297 -0.76 2.78 -17.17
N GLN A 298 -1.67 1.89 -17.58
CA GLN A 298 -3.02 2.26 -18.00
C GLN A 298 -3.85 2.82 -16.83
N THR A 299 -3.64 2.30 -15.61
CA THR A 299 -4.32 2.83 -14.41
C THR A 299 -3.89 4.27 -14.13
N PHE A 300 -2.60 4.58 -14.17
CA PHE A 300 -2.15 5.95 -13.98
C PHE A 300 -2.58 6.89 -15.10
N GLN A 301 -2.69 6.41 -16.34
CA GLN A 301 -3.27 7.17 -17.46
C GLN A 301 -4.75 7.49 -17.20
N ALA A 302 -5.52 6.49 -16.79
CA ALA A 302 -6.94 6.67 -16.47
C ALA A 302 -7.12 7.60 -15.25
N MET A 303 -6.27 7.48 -14.24
CA MET A 303 -6.30 8.33 -13.05
C MET A 303 -6.00 9.81 -13.40
N ALA A 304 -4.99 10.07 -14.25
CA ALA A 304 -4.69 11.42 -14.69
C ALA A 304 -5.84 12.06 -15.48
N LEU A 305 -6.56 11.27 -16.30
CA LEU A 305 -7.75 11.73 -17.01
C LEU A 305 -8.94 11.93 -16.07
N GLY A 306 -9.15 11.04 -15.11
CA GLY A 306 -10.23 11.12 -14.12
C GLY A 306 -10.10 12.29 -13.15
N LEU A 307 -8.89 12.72 -12.83
CA LEU A 307 -8.63 13.90 -12.01
C LEU A 307 -8.94 15.23 -12.74
N LEU A 308 -9.14 15.20 -14.07
CA LEU A 308 -9.49 16.40 -14.83
C LEU A 308 -10.86 16.94 -14.41
N GLY A 309 -10.84 18.20 -13.96
CA GLY A 309 -12.07 18.89 -13.56
C GLY A 309 -12.55 18.56 -12.16
N SER A 310 -11.82 17.72 -11.41
CA SER A 310 -12.07 17.52 -9.98
C SER A 310 -11.67 18.77 -9.19
N GLU A 311 -12.55 19.23 -8.32
CA GLU A 311 -12.27 20.31 -7.36
C GLU A 311 -11.55 19.79 -6.10
N GLU A 312 -11.36 18.47 -6.01
CA GLU A 312 -10.72 17.82 -4.88
C GLU A 312 -9.21 18.10 -4.82
N LYS A 313 -8.66 18.05 -3.61
CA LYS A 313 -7.21 18.23 -3.40
C LYS A 313 -6.45 16.92 -3.51
N ILE A 314 -6.51 16.28 -4.66
CA ILE A 314 -5.80 15.03 -4.96
C ILE A 314 -4.60 15.33 -5.84
N GLY A 315 -3.40 14.96 -5.41
CA GLY A 315 -2.17 15.09 -6.18
C GLY A 315 -1.61 13.74 -6.58
N LEU A 316 -1.22 13.60 -7.85
CA LEU A 316 -0.45 12.47 -8.35
C LEU A 316 0.87 12.99 -8.92
N VAL A 317 2.00 12.52 -8.39
CA VAL A 317 3.33 12.94 -8.83
C VAL A 317 4.13 11.72 -9.25
N LEU A 318 4.58 11.71 -10.50
CA LEU A 318 5.33 10.62 -11.11
C LEU A 318 6.77 11.08 -11.40
N PHE A 319 7.74 10.56 -10.67
CA PHE A 319 9.16 10.77 -10.96
C PHE A 319 9.69 9.69 -11.92
N SER A 320 10.31 10.10 -13.02
CA SER A 320 10.75 9.17 -14.07
C SER A 320 12.10 9.56 -14.65
N ARG A 321 12.83 8.62 -15.26
CA ARG A 321 14.00 8.93 -16.10
C ARG A 321 13.58 9.25 -17.54
N SER A 322 12.39 8.82 -17.96
CA SER A 322 11.91 9.01 -19.33
C SER A 322 11.25 10.37 -19.49
N PHE A 323 11.64 11.08 -20.53
CA PHE A 323 10.97 12.32 -20.98
C PHE A 323 9.75 12.04 -21.87
N LYS A 324 9.54 10.79 -22.28
CA LYS A 324 8.31 10.44 -23.01
C LYS A 324 7.14 10.49 -22.04
N PRO A 325 6.08 11.24 -22.35
CA PRO A 325 4.89 11.31 -21.51
C PRO A 325 4.25 9.92 -21.41
N VAL A 326 4.37 9.32 -20.25
CA VAL A 326 3.73 8.03 -19.93
C VAL A 326 2.24 8.22 -19.70
N VAL A 327 1.87 9.43 -19.27
CA VAL A 327 0.51 9.89 -19.02
C VAL A 327 0.17 10.93 -20.09
N PRO A 328 -1.06 10.93 -20.65
CA PRO A 328 -1.45 11.94 -21.64
C PRO A 328 -1.26 13.36 -21.09
N SER A 329 -0.64 14.22 -21.85
CA SER A 329 -0.54 15.63 -21.49
C SER A 329 -1.87 16.37 -21.65
N LYS A 330 -2.74 15.89 -22.54
CA LYS A 330 -4.07 16.44 -22.80
C LYS A 330 -5.07 15.30 -23.03
N ASP A 331 -6.34 15.59 -22.70
CA ASP A 331 -7.46 14.71 -23.06
C ASP A 331 -7.92 14.92 -24.51
N ALA A 332 -8.99 14.20 -24.91
CA ALA A 332 -9.58 14.29 -26.24
C ALA A 332 -10.17 15.67 -26.55
N GLU A 333 -10.47 16.49 -25.54
CA GLU A 333 -11.00 17.85 -25.65
C GLU A 333 -9.91 18.93 -25.57
N GLY A 334 -8.65 18.52 -25.44
CA GLY A 334 -7.48 19.41 -25.36
C GLY A 334 -7.21 20.00 -23.96
N ARG A 335 -7.92 19.53 -22.90
CA ARG A 335 -7.67 19.95 -21.51
C ARG A 335 -6.39 19.30 -21.00
N ILE A 336 -5.63 20.01 -20.17
CA ILE A 336 -4.34 19.55 -19.65
C ILE A 336 -4.58 18.47 -18.58
N ALA A 337 -4.23 17.22 -18.89
CA ALA A 337 -4.36 16.07 -18.00
C ALA A 337 -3.13 15.86 -17.11
N SER A 338 -1.95 16.25 -17.58
CA SER A 338 -0.72 16.21 -16.79
C SER A 338 0.19 17.38 -17.14
N LEU A 339 0.92 17.86 -16.14
CA LEU A 339 1.95 18.89 -16.30
C LEU A 339 3.32 18.23 -16.21
N VAL A 340 4.20 18.56 -17.16
CA VAL A 340 5.57 18.06 -17.20
C VAL A 340 6.50 19.09 -16.61
N LEU A 341 7.19 18.75 -15.53
CA LEU A 341 8.16 19.59 -14.82
C LEU A 341 9.53 18.91 -14.82
N PRO A 342 10.36 19.12 -15.85
CA PRO A 342 11.67 18.46 -15.92
C PRO A 342 12.58 18.99 -14.81
N LEU A 343 13.41 18.08 -14.26
CA LEU A 343 14.48 18.45 -13.35
C LEU A 343 15.81 18.51 -14.12
N ASP A 344 16.36 19.72 -14.21
CA ASP A 344 17.68 19.99 -14.77
C ASP A 344 18.77 20.00 -13.67
N GLY A 345 20.01 20.34 -13.96
CA GLY A 345 21.08 20.55 -12.99
C GLY A 345 20.76 21.67 -12.00
N LEU A 346 21.44 21.67 -10.85
CA LEU A 346 21.39 22.79 -9.90
C LEU A 346 21.96 24.04 -10.56
N ASP A 347 21.39 25.20 -10.19
CA ASP A 347 21.99 26.48 -10.54
C ASP A 347 23.39 26.65 -9.90
N SER A 348 24.14 27.65 -10.37
CA SER A 348 25.50 27.89 -9.93
C SER A 348 25.62 28.07 -8.41
N ASP A 349 24.73 28.82 -7.81
CA ASP A 349 24.79 29.15 -6.37
C ASP A 349 24.45 27.94 -5.50
N SER A 350 23.45 27.19 -5.90
CA SER A 350 22.99 25.97 -5.21
C SER A 350 24.02 24.85 -5.35
N GLY A 351 24.59 24.69 -6.53
CA GLY A 351 25.66 23.71 -6.79
C GLY A 351 26.92 24.01 -5.96
N ARG A 352 27.27 25.31 -5.81
CA ARG A 352 28.43 25.72 -4.99
C ARG A 352 28.21 25.38 -3.50
N LYS A 353 26.99 25.54 -2.98
CA LYS A 353 26.66 25.16 -1.59
C LYS A 353 26.81 23.66 -1.34
N LEU A 354 26.58 22.84 -2.34
CA LEU A 354 26.77 21.39 -2.27
C LEU A 354 28.26 21.01 -2.10
N LEU A 355 29.19 21.85 -2.59
CA LEU A 355 30.63 21.68 -2.49
C LEU A 355 31.24 22.28 -1.20
N SER A 356 30.51 22.19 -0.10
CA SER A 356 30.88 22.82 1.19
C SER A 356 32.23 22.37 1.77
N SER A 357 32.79 21.23 1.32
CA SER A 357 34.14 20.75 1.72
C SER A 357 35.29 21.54 1.11
N PHE A 358 35.02 22.40 0.11
CA PHE A 358 36.01 23.24 -0.53
C PHE A 358 35.86 24.69 -0.05
N GLU A 359 36.35 24.99 1.17
CA GLU A 359 36.25 26.32 1.80
C GLU A 359 36.92 27.46 0.96
N ASN A 360 37.84 27.14 0.06
CA ASN A 360 38.62 28.09 -0.74
C ASN A 360 38.56 27.83 -2.25
N LEU A 361 37.39 27.46 -2.79
CA LEU A 361 37.22 27.27 -4.23
C LEU A 361 37.23 28.60 -4.96
N GLU A 362 38.23 28.82 -5.81
CA GLU A 362 38.29 30.04 -6.66
C GLU A 362 37.16 30.06 -7.68
N ASP A 363 36.69 31.23 -8.05
CA ASP A 363 35.54 31.40 -8.95
C ASP A 363 35.77 30.74 -10.33
N GLU A 364 37.00 30.79 -10.85
CA GLU A 364 37.34 30.13 -12.12
C GLU A 364 37.27 28.59 -12.00
N GLN A 365 37.72 28.03 -10.90
CA GLN A 365 37.64 26.60 -10.63
C GLN A 365 36.17 26.15 -10.47
N TRP A 366 35.37 26.95 -9.78
CA TRP A 366 33.95 26.70 -9.65
C TRP A 366 33.21 26.72 -10.98
N LEU A 367 33.44 27.76 -11.80
CA LEU A 367 32.83 27.88 -13.14
C LEU A 367 33.20 26.67 -14.03
N TYR A 368 34.44 26.21 -13.93
CA TYR A 368 34.90 25.01 -14.61
C TYR A 368 34.16 23.76 -14.14
N ILE A 369 34.09 23.51 -12.81
CA ILE A 369 33.39 22.37 -12.21
C ILE A 369 31.89 22.39 -12.57
N HIS A 370 31.25 23.56 -12.45
CA HIS A 370 29.82 23.70 -12.76
C HIS A 370 29.56 23.52 -14.26
N GLY A 371 30.41 24.03 -15.12
CA GLY A 371 30.32 23.87 -16.59
C GLY A 371 30.37 22.41 -17.01
N ILE A 372 31.23 21.62 -16.38
CA ILE A 372 31.42 20.21 -16.71
C ILE A 372 30.28 19.37 -16.10
N SER A 373 29.99 19.56 -14.81
CA SER A 373 28.94 18.84 -14.11
C SER A 373 27.53 19.24 -14.58
N ARG A 374 27.40 20.40 -15.26
CA ARG A 374 26.12 21.03 -15.58
C ARG A 374 25.21 21.13 -14.36
N GLY A 375 25.79 21.34 -13.17
CA GLY A 375 25.07 21.38 -11.93
C GLY A 375 24.47 20.03 -11.47
N HIS A 376 24.94 18.90 -12.01
CA HIS A 376 24.41 17.57 -11.65
C HIS A 376 24.72 17.22 -10.19
N PRO A 377 23.71 17.06 -9.28
CA PRO A 377 23.94 16.93 -7.85
C PRO A 377 24.86 15.77 -7.47
N LEU A 378 24.63 14.57 -8.01
CA LEU A 378 25.46 13.41 -7.70
C LEU A 378 26.91 13.62 -8.13
N VAL A 379 27.16 14.24 -9.28
CA VAL A 379 28.51 14.54 -9.76
C VAL A 379 29.20 15.53 -8.83
N LEU A 380 28.49 16.59 -8.43
CA LEU A 380 29.00 17.57 -7.48
C LEU A 380 29.30 16.94 -6.11
N GLU A 381 28.43 16.05 -5.63
CA GLU A 381 28.61 15.34 -4.37
C GLU A 381 29.83 14.40 -4.39
N LEU A 382 30.06 13.71 -5.50
CA LEU A 382 31.22 12.87 -5.70
C LEU A 382 32.52 13.71 -5.76
N ILE A 383 32.50 14.87 -6.43
CA ILE A 383 33.63 15.81 -6.43
C ILE A 383 33.89 16.32 -5.00
N ASN A 384 32.83 16.67 -4.26
CA ASN A 384 32.92 17.14 -2.88
C ASN A 384 33.61 16.11 -1.94
N ARG A 385 33.48 14.84 -2.25
CA ARG A 385 34.09 13.74 -1.47
C ARG A 385 35.49 13.30 -1.97
N GLY A 386 36.14 14.08 -2.82
CA GLY A 386 37.57 13.91 -3.18
C GLY A 386 37.84 13.36 -4.58
N ALA A 387 36.87 13.35 -5.49
CA ALA A 387 37.11 13.07 -6.91
C ALA A 387 37.77 14.29 -7.58
N SER A 388 38.79 14.08 -8.42
CA SER A 388 39.54 15.16 -9.11
C SER A 388 38.66 15.86 -10.17
N ALA A 389 38.64 17.18 -10.16
CA ALA A 389 37.89 17.99 -11.10
C ALA A 389 38.49 18.03 -12.54
N THR A 390 39.63 17.41 -12.77
CA THR A 390 40.45 17.64 -14.01
C THR A 390 40.13 16.71 -15.18
N ALA A 391 39.26 15.72 -15.04
CA ALA A 391 39.04 14.65 -16.02
C ALA A 391 37.68 14.63 -16.73
N PHE A 392 36.94 15.72 -16.71
CA PHE A 392 35.61 15.80 -17.30
C PHE A 392 35.61 16.07 -18.81
N HIS A 393 35.98 15.10 -19.61
CA HIS A 393 35.68 15.13 -21.03
C HIS A 393 34.81 13.93 -21.42
N GLU A 394 33.65 14.22 -22.01
CA GLU A 394 32.66 13.26 -22.51
C GLU A 394 31.77 12.60 -21.42
N THR A 395 30.59 12.35 -21.65
CA THR A 395 29.48 11.76 -20.88
C THR A 395 29.67 11.41 -19.37
N LEU A 396 28.63 11.47 -18.57
CA LEU A 396 28.59 11.05 -17.15
C LEU A 396 29.17 9.63 -16.94
N GLU A 397 28.97 8.74 -17.91
CA GLU A 397 29.51 7.37 -17.90
C GLU A 397 31.04 7.33 -17.96
N ASN A 398 31.63 8.16 -18.80
CA ASN A 398 33.11 8.26 -18.90
C ASN A 398 33.71 8.86 -17.62
N TYR A 399 33.02 9.83 -16.99
CA TYR A 399 33.46 10.38 -15.72
C TYR A 399 33.48 9.33 -14.61
N VAL A 400 32.37 8.60 -14.44
CA VAL A 400 32.27 7.53 -13.43
C VAL A 400 33.36 6.49 -13.69
N THR A 401 33.62 6.16 -14.95
CA THR A 401 34.65 5.18 -15.33
C THR A 401 36.07 5.67 -15.01
N VAL A 402 36.43 6.87 -15.49
CA VAL A 402 37.81 7.34 -15.44
C VAL A 402 38.18 7.92 -14.08
N GLU A 403 37.31 8.69 -13.47
CA GLU A 403 37.63 9.43 -12.25
C GLU A 403 37.25 8.71 -10.93
N ILE A 404 36.19 7.92 -10.94
CA ILE A 404 35.78 7.19 -9.75
C ILE A 404 36.36 5.78 -9.76
N PHE A 405 36.04 5.01 -10.78
CA PHE A 405 36.43 3.59 -10.84
C PHE A 405 37.91 3.34 -11.02
N SER A 406 38.63 4.20 -11.76
CA SER A 406 40.06 4.03 -11.92
C SER A 406 40.84 4.19 -10.61
N LYS A 407 40.31 5.01 -9.67
CA LYS A 407 40.98 5.31 -8.39
C LYS A 407 40.59 4.34 -7.27
N LEU A 408 39.56 3.51 -7.45
CA LEU A 408 39.18 2.50 -6.46
C LEU A 408 40.21 1.37 -6.43
N THR A 409 40.47 0.92 -5.21
CA THR A 409 41.26 -0.29 -4.99
C THR A 409 40.54 -1.52 -5.54
N ALA A 410 41.27 -2.59 -5.76
CA ALA A 410 40.68 -3.86 -6.22
C ALA A 410 39.61 -4.38 -5.22
N GLU A 411 39.81 -4.14 -3.93
CA GLU A 411 38.90 -4.55 -2.87
C GLU A 411 37.63 -3.69 -2.85
N GLN A 412 37.74 -2.37 -3.02
CA GLN A 412 36.59 -1.47 -3.17
C GLN A 412 35.74 -1.83 -4.38
N LYS A 413 36.37 -2.10 -5.52
CA LYS A 413 35.68 -2.57 -6.73
C LYS A 413 34.93 -3.87 -6.49
N ARG A 414 35.55 -4.80 -5.76
CA ARG A 414 34.92 -6.07 -5.40
C ARG A 414 33.69 -5.88 -4.52
N VAL A 415 33.78 -5.06 -3.47
CA VAL A 415 32.65 -4.76 -2.57
C VAL A 415 31.49 -4.15 -3.35
N LEU A 416 31.77 -3.13 -4.17
CA LEU A 416 30.74 -2.49 -4.99
C LEU A 416 30.15 -3.44 -6.02
N SER A 417 30.96 -4.32 -6.63
CA SER A 417 30.47 -5.33 -7.57
C SER A 417 29.50 -6.31 -6.88
N VAL A 418 29.83 -6.76 -5.68
CA VAL A 418 28.94 -7.63 -4.89
C VAL A 418 27.63 -6.90 -4.56
N LEU A 419 27.70 -5.67 -4.01
CA LEU A 419 26.51 -4.88 -3.71
C LEU A 419 25.62 -4.64 -4.93
N SER A 420 26.21 -4.46 -6.12
CA SER A 420 25.45 -4.20 -7.35
C SER A 420 24.68 -5.40 -7.87
N ILE A 421 25.09 -6.61 -7.51
CA ILE A 421 24.45 -7.86 -7.93
C ILE A 421 23.13 -8.11 -7.17
N PHE A 422 23.04 -7.68 -5.91
CA PHE A 422 21.80 -7.76 -5.15
C PHE A 422 20.78 -6.74 -5.68
N ARG A 423 19.53 -7.16 -5.87
CA ARG A 423 18.46 -6.27 -6.32
C ARG A 423 17.92 -5.42 -5.16
N GLU A 424 17.81 -6.03 -3.99
CA GLU A 424 17.35 -5.41 -2.76
C GLU A 424 18.51 -4.96 -1.88
N PRO A 425 18.29 -3.99 -0.96
CA PRO A 425 19.25 -3.68 0.08
C PRO A 425 19.63 -4.92 0.89
N VAL A 426 20.90 -5.13 1.14
CA VAL A 426 21.43 -6.38 1.68
C VAL A 426 22.00 -6.20 3.06
N SER A 427 21.78 -7.20 3.93
CA SER A 427 22.35 -7.21 5.28
C SER A 427 23.87 -7.37 5.25
N ILE A 428 24.53 -6.86 6.30
CA ILE A 428 25.98 -7.01 6.47
C ILE A 428 26.41 -8.48 6.49
N ASP A 429 25.57 -9.39 6.99
CA ASP A 429 25.86 -10.82 7.05
C ASP A 429 26.04 -11.43 5.63
N ALA A 430 25.24 -10.99 4.66
CA ALA A 430 25.40 -11.44 3.27
C ALA A 430 26.71 -10.98 2.67
N LEU A 431 27.22 -9.81 3.06
CA LEU A 431 28.49 -9.27 2.63
C LEU A 431 29.66 -9.97 3.33
N MET A 432 29.54 -10.26 4.63
CA MET A 432 30.52 -11.00 5.40
C MET A 432 30.69 -12.44 4.89
N ASP A 433 29.60 -13.08 4.49
CA ASP A 433 29.65 -14.41 3.87
C ASP A 433 30.50 -14.43 2.58
N GLN A 434 30.54 -13.30 1.86
CA GLN A 434 31.40 -13.08 0.71
C GLN A 434 32.87 -12.78 1.08
N LYS A 435 33.22 -12.80 2.37
CA LYS A 435 34.55 -12.44 2.92
C LYS A 435 34.99 -11.02 2.54
N LEU A 436 34.06 -10.09 2.55
CA LEU A 436 34.33 -8.67 2.31
C LEU A 436 34.78 -7.98 3.61
N ASN A 437 35.65 -6.99 3.46
CA ASN A 437 36.13 -6.22 4.59
C ASN A 437 35.14 -5.08 4.91
N ILE A 438 34.68 -5.01 6.14
CA ILE A 438 33.72 -3.99 6.61
C ILE A 438 34.33 -2.60 6.55
N ASP A 439 35.61 -2.42 6.90
CA ASP A 439 36.29 -1.13 6.86
C ASP A 439 36.26 -0.52 5.43
N VAL A 440 36.31 -1.38 4.42
CA VAL A 440 36.18 -0.97 3.01
C VAL A 440 34.75 -0.54 2.68
N LEU A 441 33.76 -1.21 3.24
CA LEU A 441 32.35 -0.85 3.06
C LEU A 441 32.06 0.52 3.68
N ASP A 442 32.54 0.77 4.90
CA ASP A 442 32.42 2.06 5.58
C ASP A 442 33.08 3.18 4.77
N SER A 443 34.29 2.93 4.26
CA SER A 443 34.98 3.85 3.36
C SER A 443 34.17 4.17 2.09
N LEU A 444 33.45 3.18 1.52
CA LEU A 444 32.58 3.38 0.35
C LEU A 444 31.31 4.18 0.70
N VAL A 445 30.78 4.00 1.90
CA VAL A 445 29.67 4.82 2.42
C VAL A 445 30.12 6.26 2.64
N GLU A 446 31.30 6.47 3.24
CA GLU A 446 31.89 7.80 3.41
C GLU A 446 32.14 8.50 2.04
N GLN A 447 32.55 7.74 1.02
CA GLN A 447 32.74 8.24 -0.34
C GLN A 447 31.43 8.42 -1.11
N GLY A 448 30.27 8.02 -0.57
CA GLY A 448 28.97 8.12 -1.22
C GLY A 448 28.75 7.15 -2.38
N LEU A 449 29.58 6.14 -2.49
CA LEU A 449 29.46 5.09 -3.51
C LEU A 449 28.53 3.96 -3.07
N ALA A 450 28.46 3.70 -1.78
CA ALA A 450 27.45 2.88 -1.13
C ALA A 450 26.61 3.72 -0.16
N ARG A 451 25.43 3.24 0.22
CA ARG A 451 24.57 3.87 1.23
C ARG A 451 24.18 2.85 2.28
N GLN A 452 24.16 3.28 3.52
CA GLN A 452 23.53 2.53 4.61
C GLN A 452 22.06 2.92 4.65
N VAL A 453 21.18 1.95 4.45
CA VAL A 453 19.71 2.16 4.44
C VAL A 453 19.17 2.04 5.87
N ASP A 454 19.67 1.07 6.64
CA ASP A 454 19.36 0.86 8.03
C ASP A 454 20.64 0.46 8.81
N SER A 455 20.54 0.17 10.11
CA SER A 455 21.69 -0.07 11.01
C SER A 455 22.70 -1.10 10.49
N GLU A 456 22.26 -2.12 9.77
CA GLU A 456 23.09 -3.20 9.23
C GLU A 456 22.74 -3.56 7.78
N VAL A 457 22.06 -2.66 7.05
CA VAL A 457 21.58 -2.87 5.70
C VAL A 457 22.20 -1.87 4.75
N TYR A 458 22.77 -2.35 3.66
CA TYR A 458 23.54 -1.57 2.70
C TYR A 458 23.00 -1.73 1.29
N ASP A 459 23.18 -0.68 0.51
CA ASP A 459 22.77 -0.62 -0.88
C ASP A 459 23.76 0.23 -1.69
N VAL A 460 23.66 0.18 -3.00
CA VAL A 460 24.45 1.01 -3.93
C VAL A 460 23.50 1.92 -4.71
N HIS A 461 23.93 3.15 -5.00
CA HIS A 461 23.13 4.07 -5.79
C HIS A 461 22.84 3.51 -7.20
N ASP A 462 21.59 3.61 -7.68
CA ASP A 462 21.16 3.00 -8.94
C ASP A 462 22.04 3.31 -10.15
N LEU A 463 22.53 4.55 -10.27
CA LEU A 463 23.47 4.93 -11.33
C LEU A 463 24.76 4.11 -11.26
N ILE A 464 25.29 3.93 -10.05
CA ILE A 464 26.53 3.19 -9.81
C ILE A 464 26.29 1.70 -10.05
N ARG A 465 25.12 1.18 -9.59
CA ARG A 465 24.67 -0.19 -9.86
C ARG A 465 24.61 -0.48 -11.35
N GLU A 466 23.92 0.35 -12.12
CA GLU A 466 23.75 0.18 -13.56
C GLU A 466 25.11 0.22 -14.30
N PHE A 467 25.97 1.17 -13.92
CA PHE A 467 27.31 1.26 -14.49
C PHE A 467 28.14 0.01 -14.17
N LEU A 468 28.13 -0.45 -12.91
CA LEU A 468 28.87 -1.65 -12.50
C LEU A 468 28.38 -2.89 -13.23
N LEU A 469 27.08 -3.10 -13.29
CA LEU A 469 26.49 -4.24 -14.00
C LEU A 469 26.84 -4.27 -15.48
N ARG A 470 27.07 -3.10 -16.11
CA ARG A 470 27.57 -3.02 -17.49
C ARG A 470 29.09 -3.27 -17.60
N SER A 471 29.84 -2.86 -16.58
CA SER A 471 31.32 -2.92 -16.61
C SER A 471 31.91 -4.26 -16.15
N ILE A 472 31.16 -5.03 -15.35
CA ILE A 472 31.58 -6.37 -14.91
C ILE A 472 31.44 -7.36 -16.05
N ASP A 473 32.50 -8.15 -16.30
CA ASP A 473 32.46 -9.19 -17.32
C ASP A 473 31.49 -10.32 -16.94
N ASP A 474 30.94 -11.01 -17.94
CA ASP A 474 29.89 -12.03 -17.73
C ASP A 474 30.38 -13.20 -16.86
N LYS A 475 31.67 -13.48 -16.85
CA LYS A 475 32.24 -14.56 -16.04
C LYS A 475 32.22 -14.21 -14.56
N LEU A 476 32.57 -12.96 -14.23
CA LEU A 476 32.51 -12.44 -12.86
C LEU A 476 31.06 -12.30 -12.41
N LYS A 477 30.14 -11.85 -13.28
CA LYS A 477 28.70 -11.80 -12.95
C LYS A 477 28.19 -13.17 -12.54
N ILE A 478 28.45 -14.19 -13.36
CA ILE A 478 28.03 -15.57 -13.05
C ILE A 478 28.62 -16.04 -11.71
N GLU A 479 29.93 -15.76 -11.45
CA GLU A 479 30.54 -16.12 -10.17
C GLU A 479 29.85 -15.43 -8.98
N LEU A 480 29.57 -14.13 -9.11
CA LEU A 480 28.93 -13.35 -8.05
C LEU A 480 27.49 -13.83 -7.80
N HIS A 481 26.71 -14.05 -8.87
CA HIS A 481 25.36 -14.62 -8.73
C HIS A 481 25.38 -16.01 -8.07
N ASN A 482 26.34 -16.87 -8.37
CA ASN A 482 26.51 -18.18 -7.70
C ASN A 482 26.80 -18.03 -6.20
N LYS A 483 27.56 -17.03 -5.81
CA LYS A 483 27.81 -16.76 -4.39
C LYS A 483 26.56 -16.24 -3.68
N CYS A 484 25.83 -15.33 -4.32
CA CYS A 484 24.57 -14.82 -3.78
C CYS A 484 23.53 -15.95 -3.64
N SER A 485 23.36 -16.81 -4.66
CA SER A 485 22.45 -17.94 -4.57
C SER A 485 22.82 -18.89 -3.41
N SER A 486 24.12 -19.16 -3.22
CA SER A 486 24.58 -20.01 -2.11
C SER A 486 24.31 -19.38 -0.73
N TRP A 487 24.29 -18.07 -0.62
CA TRP A 487 23.90 -17.37 0.59
C TRP A 487 22.40 -17.49 0.86
N TYR A 488 21.55 -17.21 -0.15
CA TYR A 488 20.10 -17.33 -0.03
C TYR A 488 19.65 -18.77 0.28
N GLN A 489 20.34 -19.78 -0.24
CA GLN A 489 20.03 -21.19 0.09
C GLN A 489 20.24 -21.54 1.57
N ARG A 490 21.15 -20.84 2.26
CA ARG A 490 21.45 -21.07 3.68
C ARG A 490 20.62 -20.18 4.60
N SER A 491 20.00 -19.15 4.06
CA SER A 491 19.16 -18.23 4.81
C SER A 491 17.77 -18.89 5.04
N ASN A 492 17.08 -18.46 6.11
CA ASN A 492 15.78 -18.99 6.46
C ASN A 492 14.78 -18.84 5.31
N ASP A 493 13.88 -19.81 5.22
CA ASP A 493 12.91 -20.03 4.15
C ASP A 493 11.79 -18.96 4.14
N VAL A 494 12.13 -17.74 3.74
CA VAL A 494 11.17 -16.67 3.50
C VAL A 494 10.88 -16.64 2.00
N SER A 495 9.62 -16.46 1.62
CA SER A 495 9.19 -16.48 0.20
C SER A 495 9.98 -15.48 -0.67
N VAL A 496 10.25 -14.27 -0.16
CA VAL A 496 11.08 -13.25 -0.82
C VAL A 496 12.49 -13.77 -1.10
N PHE A 497 13.12 -14.44 -0.13
CA PHE A 497 14.45 -15.02 -0.32
C PHE A 497 14.45 -16.16 -1.35
N THR A 498 13.34 -16.89 -1.46
CA THR A 498 13.19 -17.92 -2.50
C THR A 498 13.13 -17.29 -3.90
N ILE A 499 12.44 -16.18 -4.09
CA ILE A 499 12.42 -15.46 -5.37
C ILE A 499 13.81 -14.92 -5.73
N GLU A 500 14.52 -14.31 -4.78
CA GLU A 500 15.89 -13.83 -4.99
C GLU A 500 16.84 -14.99 -5.31
N LEU A 501 16.69 -16.12 -4.63
CA LEU A 501 17.46 -17.33 -4.93
C LEU A 501 17.23 -17.79 -6.39
N ILE A 502 15.97 -17.89 -6.83
CA ILE A 502 15.64 -18.27 -8.22
C ILE A 502 16.24 -17.26 -9.19
N PHE A 503 16.13 -15.96 -8.94
CA PHE A 503 16.71 -14.92 -9.76
C PHE A 503 18.25 -15.09 -9.92
N HIS A 504 18.94 -15.32 -8.81
CA HIS A 504 20.41 -15.49 -8.85
C HIS A 504 20.81 -16.80 -9.54
N LEU A 505 20.04 -17.88 -9.40
CA LEU A 505 20.27 -19.14 -10.11
C LEU A 505 20.07 -18.96 -11.63
N VAL A 506 19.00 -18.30 -12.05
CA VAL A 506 18.77 -17.97 -13.48
C VAL A 506 19.90 -17.10 -14.02
N SER A 507 20.27 -16.05 -13.29
CA SER A 507 21.33 -15.12 -13.71
C SER A 507 22.72 -15.78 -13.74
N SER A 508 22.96 -16.80 -12.94
CA SER A 508 24.19 -17.60 -12.96
C SER A 508 24.15 -18.78 -13.95
N LYS A 509 23.07 -18.90 -14.74
CA LYS A 509 22.83 -19.99 -15.72
C LYS A 509 22.65 -21.37 -15.09
N ASN A 510 22.29 -21.46 -13.81
CA ASN A 510 21.95 -22.68 -13.12
C ASN A 510 20.46 -23.03 -13.32
N MET A 511 20.04 -23.14 -14.60
CA MET A 511 18.62 -23.23 -14.98
C MET A 511 17.91 -24.47 -14.41
N VAL A 512 18.62 -25.60 -14.35
CA VAL A 512 18.03 -26.86 -13.82
C VAL A 512 17.71 -26.74 -12.33
N GLU A 513 18.57 -26.11 -11.55
CA GLU A 513 18.35 -25.91 -10.12
C GLU A 513 17.23 -24.87 -9.87
N ALA A 514 17.24 -23.77 -10.61
CA ALA A 514 16.16 -22.78 -10.58
C ALA A 514 14.80 -23.43 -10.89
N ALA A 515 14.74 -24.23 -11.95
CA ALA A 515 13.56 -24.96 -12.37
C ALA A 515 13.08 -25.94 -11.29
N SER A 516 14.02 -26.66 -10.64
CA SER A 516 13.68 -27.57 -9.54
C SER A 516 13.06 -26.86 -8.36
N ILE A 517 13.55 -25.68 -7.98
CA ILE A 517 12.96 -24.89 -6.90
C ILE A 517 11.56 -24.39 -7.30
N ILE A 518 11.39 -23.93 -8.54
CA ILE A 518 10.09 -23.51 -9.06
C ILE A 518 9.09 -24.68 -9.02
N VAL A 519 9.48 -25.87 -9.46
CA VAL A 519 8.61 -27.06 -9.42
C VAL A 519 8.15 -27.38 -8.00
N ASN A 520 9.07 -27.27 -7.02
CA ASN A 520 8.77 -27.64 -5.63
C ASN A 520 8.02 -26.54 -4.85
N LYS A 521 8.33 -25.27 -5.08
CA LYS A 521 7.80 -24.14 -4.30
C LYS A 521 6.88 -23.20 -5.11
N GLY A 522 6.72 -23.42 -6.42
CA GLY A 522 6.00 -22.50 -7.29
C GLY A 522 4.57 -22.24 -6.84
N ARG A 523 3.86 -23.27 -6.38
CA ARG A 523 2.49 -23.11 -5.87
C ARG A 523 2.44 -22.22 -4.62
N SER A 524 3.32 -22.40 -3.66
CA SER A 524 3.37 -21.56 -2.46
C SER A 524 3.77 -20.12 -2.78
N LEU A 525 4.69 -19.92 -3.74
CA LEU A 525 5.07 -18.58 -4.20
C LEU A 525 3.90 -17.88 -4.90
N ILE A 526 3.13 -18.58 -5.73
CA ILE A 526 1.94 -18.03 -6.38
C ILE A 526 0.88 -17.67 -5.33
N SER A 527 0.63 -18.54 -4.34
CA SER A 527 -0.30 -18.27 -3.23
C SER A 527 0.14 -17.07 -2.39
N ALA A 528 1.45 -16.89 -2.21
CA ALA A 528 2.04 -15.72 -1.56
C ALA A 528 2.05 -14.45 -2.43
N GLY A 529 1.46 -14.48 -3.63
CA GLY A 529 1.31 -13.32 -4.50
C GLY A 529 2.55 -12.96 -5.34
N HIS A 530 3.59 -13.80 -5.37
CA HIS A 530 4.82 -13.56 -6.14
C HIS A 530 4.63 -13.77 -7.65
N LEU A 531 3.92 -12.85 -8.30
CA LEU A 531 3.64 -12.91 -9.75
C LEU A 531 4.87 -12.59 -10.62
N GLU A 532 5.90 -11.97 -10.06
CA GLU A 532 7.22 -11.77 -10.70
C GLU A 532 7.90 -13.08 -11.09
N LEU A 533 7.47 -14.20 -10.50
CA LEU A 533 7.88 -15.54 -10.90
C LEU A 533 7.67 -15.80 -12.40
N LEU A 534 6.70 -15.11 -13.03
CA LEU A 534 6.44 -15.21 -14.48
C LEU A 534 7.68 -14.87 -15.29
N SER A 535 8.35 -13.76 -15.00
CA SER A 535 9.55 -13.33 -15.73
C SER A 535 10.73 -14.30 -15.57
N LEU A 536 10.84 -14.92 -14.40
CA LEU A 536 11.85 -15.95 -14.12
C LEU A 536 11.55 -17.24 -14.88
N ILE A 537 10.29 -17.64 -14.94
CA ILE A 537 9.82 -18.77 -15.76
C ILE A 537 10.11 -18.53 -17.25
N GLU A 538 9.78 -17.35 -17.77
CA GLU A 538 10.05 -16.99 -19.17
C GLU A 538 11.55 -17.04 -19.50
N SER A 539 12.41 -16.71 -18.54
CA SER A 539 13.87 -16.83 -18.70
C SER A 539 14.36 -18.28 -18.81
N LEU A 540 13.56 -19.26 -18.35
CA LEU A 540 13.90 -20.68 -18.45
C LEU A 540 13.46 -21.34 -19.77
N GLU A 541 12.63 -20.69 -20.58
CA GLU A 541 12.03 -21.30 -21.81
C GLU A 541 13.05 -21.77 -22.84
N GLN A 542 14.24 -21.16 -22.89
CA GLN A 542 15.30 -21.54 -23.82
C GLN A 542 16.26 -22.62 -23.27
N SER A 543 15.96 -23.17 -22.10
CA SER A 543 16.82 -24.09 -21.40
C SER A 543 16.46 -25.55 -21.72
N GLU A 544 17.46 -26.42 -21.77
CA GLU A 544 17.23 -27.87 -21.93
C GLU A 544 16.79 -28.47 -20.59
N LEU A 545 15.49 -28.42 -20.31
CA LEU A 545 14.86 -29.02 -19.13
C LEU A 545 14.20 -30.36 -19.49
N SER A 546 14.03 -31.24 -18.50
CA SER A 546 13.25 -32.47 -18.74
C SER A 546 11.80 -32.13 -19.07
N VAL A 547 11.13 -33.02 -19.81
CA VAL A 547 9.73 -32.83 -20.22
C VAL A 547 8.82 -32.63 -19.00
N GLU A 548 9.03 -33.42 -17.94
CA GLU A 548 8.26 -33.33 -16.70
C GLU A 548 8.39 -31.94 -16.03
N VAL A 549 9.64 -31.44 -15.91
CA VAL A 549 9.92 -30.12 -15.34
C VAL A 549 9.31 -29.03 -16.20
N SER A 550 9.50 -29.10 -17.54
CA SER A 550 8.93 -28.13 -18.48
C SER A 550 7.40 -28.10 -18.44
N THR A 551 6.76 -29.26 -18.31
CA THR A 551 5.31 -29.37 -18.17
C THR A 551 4.83 -28.62 -16.92
N LYS A 552 5.48 -28.86 -15.77
CA LYS A 552 5.11 -28.22 -14.50
C LYS A 552 5.34 -26.70 -14.52
N ILE A 553 6.45 -26.27 -15.13
CA ILE A 553 6.76 -24.83 -15.28
C ILE A 553 5.71 -24.14 -16.16
N ASN A 554 5.32 -24.75 -17.30
CA ASN A 554 4.27 -24.19 -18.15
C ASN A 554 2.89 -24.22 -17.47
N HIS A 555 2.63 -25.21 -16.61
CA HIS A 555 1.44 -25.20 -15.75
C HIS A 555 1.42 -23.97 -14.84
N TYR A 556 2.48 -23.72 -14.07
CA TYR A 556 2.58 -22.51 -13.22
C TYR A 556 2.54 -21.20 -14.02
N LYS A 557 3.17 -21.17 -15.20
CA LYS A 557 3.05 -20.03 -16.13
C LYS A 557 1.58 -19.79 -16.48
N GLY A 558 0.84 -20.83 -16.82
CA GLY A 558 -0.60 -20.71 -17.11
C GLY A 558 -1.42 -20.24 -15.91
N GLU A 559 -1.13 -20.74 -14.69
CA GLU A 559 -1.79 -20.29 -13.45
C GLU A 559 -1.55 -18.79 -13.20
N ILE A 560 -0.30 -18.32 -13.30
CA ILE A 560 0.04 -16.90 -13.10
C ILE A 560 -0.63 -16.02 -14.17
N LEU A 561 -0.58 -16.44 -15.43
CA LEU A 561 -1.23 -15.71 -16.52
C LEU A 561 -2.75 -15.66 -16.34
N ALA A 562 -3.35 -16.73 -15.80
CA ALA A 562 -4.77 -16.75 -15.47
C ALA A 562 -5.13 -15.81 -14.29
N LEU A 563 -4.26 -15.69 -13.30
CA LEU A 563 -4.38 -14.71 -12.22
C LEU A 563 -4.24 -13.27 -12.74
N LEU A 564 -3.36 -13.06 -13.70
CA LEU A 564 -3.19 -11.77 -14.37
C LEU A 564 -4.31 -11.46 -15.40
N GLY A 565 -5.30 -12.38 -15.64
CA GLY A 565 -6.39 -12.26 -16.61
C GLY A 565 -5.94 -12.34 -18.07
N ARG A 566 -4.71 -12.70 -18.31
CA ARG A 566 -4.16 -12.96 -19.64
C ARG A 566 -4.61 -14.35 -20.12
N PHE A 567 -5.96 -14.52 -20.26
CA PHE A 567 -6.58 -15.83 -20.48
C PHE A 567 -6.13 -16.52 -21.77
N GLU A 568 -5.89 -15.78 -22.85
CA GLU A 568 -5.40 -16.37 -24.11
C GLU A 568 -3.96 -16.89 -23.95
N ASP A 569 -3.10 -16.14 -23.28
CA ASP A 569 -1.74 -16.56 -22.99
C ASP A 569 -1.70 -17.74 -22.00
N ALA A 570 -2.58 -17.74 -21.00
CA ALA A 570 -2.76 -18.84 -20.08
C ALA A 570 -3.20 -20.11 -20.80
N LYS A 571 -4.17 -20.01 -21.72
CA LYS A 571 -4.63 -21.13 -22.55
C LYS A 571 -3.49 -21.67 -23.40
N ALA A 572 -2.67 -20.81 -24.01
CA ALA A 572 -1.50 -21.23 -24.76
C ALA A 572 -0.48 -21.99 -23.91
N ALA A 573 -0.18 -21.50 -22.69
CA ALA A 573 0.75 -22.13 -21.75
C ALA A 573 0.23 -23.51 -21.30
N PHE A 574 -1.05 -23.63 -20.94
CA PHE A 574 -1.66 -24.92 -20.57
C PHE A 574 -1.72 -25.91 -21.73
N THR A 575 -2.01 -25.44 -22.95
CA THR A 575 -2.02 -26.28 -24.15
C THR A 575 -0.61 -26.81 -24.43
N MET A 576 0.42 -25.98 -24.32
CA MET A 576 1.81 -26.39 -24.46
C MET A 576 2.20 -27.44 -23.41
N ALA A 577 1.81 -27.23 -22.15
CA ALA A 577 2.04 -28.21 -21.09
C ALA A 577 1.29 -29.54 -21.39
N GLN A 578 0.07 -29.49 -21.95
CA GLN A 578 -0.71 -30.66 -22.30
C GLN A 578 -0.06 -31.46 -23.44
N GLU A 579 0.48 -30.81 -24.45
CA GLU A 579 1.25 -31.45 -25.53
C GLU A 579 2.51 -32.15 -24.99
N MET A 580 3.22 -31.51 -24.04
CA MET A 580 4.38 -32.08 -23.36
C MET A 580 3.99 -33.30 -22.52
N ALA A 581 2.95 -33.22 -21.70
CA ALA A 581 2.42 -34.31 -20.91
C ALA A 581 1.96 -35.47 -21.81
N SER A 582 1.38 -35.18 -22.97
CA SER A 582 0.99 -36.17 -23.96
C SER A 582 2.18 -36.92 -24.53
N SER A 583 3.26 -36.20 -24.86
CA SER A 583 4.51 -36.79 -25.34
C SER A 583 5.17 -37.70 -24.29
N ALA A 584 5.07 -37.33 -23.02
CA ALA A 584 5.54 -38.12 -21.88
C ALA A 584 4.61 -39.28 -21.53
N LYS A 585 3.42 -39.35 -22.12
CA LYS A 585 2.34 -40.31 -21.78
C LYS A 585 1.86 -40.17 -20.32
N ASP A 586 2.00 -39.00 -19.77
CA ASP A 586 1.51 -38.68 -18.43
C ASP A 586 0.03 -38.27 -18.51
N VAL A 587 -0.81 -39.32 -18.43
CA VAL A 587 -2.26 -39.17 -18.57
C VAL A 587 -2.87 -38.41 -17.39
N ASN A 588 -2.27 -38.51 -16.20
CA ASN A 588 -2.76 -37.79 -15.03
C ASN A 588 -2.59 -36.28 -15.18
N THR A 589 -1.37 -35.83 -15.52
CA THR A 589 -1.09 -34.40 -15.78
C THR A 589 -1.92 -33.87 -16.94
N GLN A 590 -2.21 -34.68 -17.98
CA GLN A 590 -3.12 -34.28 -19.06
C GLN A 590 -4.52 -33.96 -18.53
N ALA A 591 -5.07 -34.76 -17.64
CA ALA A 591 -6.38 -34.54 -17.04
C ALA A 591 -6.39 -33.29 -16.12
N GLU A 592 -5.32 -33.08 -15.35
CA GLU A 592 -5.17 -31.84 -14.54
C GLU A 592 -5.13 -30.59 -15.41
N LEU A 593 -4.38 -30.62 -16.51
CA LEU A 593 -4.29 -29.48 -17.45
C LEU A 593 -5.59 -29.25 -18.20
N LEU A 594 -6.33 -30.31 -18.52
CA LEU A 594 -7.66 -30.19 -19.10
C LEU A 594 -8.64 -29.52 -18.14
N SER A 595 -8.56 -29.86 -16.84
CA SER A 595 -9.33 -29.16 -15.80
C SER A 595 -8.93 -27.69 -15.67
N ALA A 596 -7.64 -27.35 -15.77
CA ALA A 596 -7.16 -25.98 -15.76
C ALA A 596 -7.68 -25.17 -16.97
N LEU A 597 -7.69 -25.76 -18.16
CA LEU A 597 -8.29 -25.17 -19.35
C LEU A 597 -9.81 -24.96 -19.21
N ALA A 598 -10.50 -25.92 -18.57
CA ALA A 598 -11.91 -25.80 -18.23
C ALA A 598 -12.19 -24.61 -17.29
N ASP A 599 -11.31 -24.40 -16.30
CA ASP A 599 -11.39 -23.25 -15.38
C ASP A 599 -11.21 -21.90 -16.12
N ILE A 600 -10.33 -21.83 -17.12
CA ILE A 600 -10.20 -20.65 -17.99
C ILE A 600 -11.49 -20.40 -18.76
N SER A 601 -12.04 -21.44 -19.39
CA SER A 601 -13.31 -21.32 -20.13
C SER A 601 -14.46 -20.88 -19.21
N LEU A 602 -14.48 -21.33 -17.95
CA LEU A 602 -15.43 -20.89 -16.93
C LEU A 602 -15.27 -19.39 -16.61
N LYS A 603 -14.05 -18.91 -16.43
CA LYS A 603 -13.74 -17.49 -16.16
C LYS A 603 -14.13 -16.60 -17.36
N GLN A 604 -14.00 -17.11 -18.56
CA GLN A 604 -14.45 -16.43 -19.78
C GLN A 604 -15.99 -16.48 -19.98
N GLY A 605 -16.70 -17.22 -19.16
CA GLY A 605 -18.16 -17.37 -19.24
C GLY A 605 -18.65 -18.47 -20.18
N ASN A 606 -17.75 -19.28 -20.74
CA ASN A 606 -18.05 -20.37 -21.66
C ASN A 606 -18.47 -21.65 -20.89
N LEU A 607 -19.64 -21.59 -20.22
CA LEU A 607 -20.09 -22.61 -19.29
C LEU A 607 -20.20 -24.01 -19.92
N ASP A 608 -20.66 -24.12 -21.17
CA ASP A 608 -20.83 -25.41 -21.87
C ASP A 608 -19.48 -26.03 -22.24
N GLU A 609 -18.53 -25.24 -22.73
CA GLU A 609 -17.18 -25.66 -23.05
C GLU A 609 -16.46 -26.16 -21.77
N SER A 610 -16.54 -25.38 -20.70
CA SER A 610 -15.97 -25.74 -19.40
C SER A 610 -16.55 -27.03 -18.86
N LEU A 611 -17.87 -27.22 -18.93
CA LEU A 611 -18.54 -28.46 -18.48
C LEU A 611 -18.06 -29.68 -19.26
N ASN A 612 -17.94 -29.57 -20.59
CA ASN A 612 -17.47 -30.66 -21.42
C ASN A 612 -16.01 -31.04 -21.10
N MET A 613 -15.13 -30.06 -20.93
CA MET A 613 -13.73 -30.32 -20.55
C MET A 613 -13.61 -30.99 -19.17
N HIS A 614 -14.42 -30.58 -18.17
CA HIS A 614 -14.44 -31.26 -16.87
C HIS A 614 -15.00 -32.67 -16.97
N LEU A 615 -15.96 -32.97 -17.84
CA LEU A 615 -16.45 -34.31 -18.13
C LEU A 615 -15.34 -35.18 -18.74
N GLU A 616 -14.59 -34.66 -19.70
CA GLU A 616 -13.45 -35.40 -20.31
C GLU A 616 -12.37 -35.66 -19.28
N ALA A 617 -12.02 -34.69 -18.44
CA ALA A 617 -11.06 -34.87 -17.35
C ALA A 617 -11.52 -35.91 -16.33
N LEU A 618 -12.80 -35.88 -15.95
CA LEU A 618 -13.44 -36.81 -15.05
C LEU A 618 -13.35 -38.28 -15.57
N GLU A 619 -13.63 -38.49 -16.86
CA GLU A 619 -13.50 -39.81 -17.45
C GLU A 619 -12.07 -40.40 -17.32
N ILE A 620 -11.07 -39.52 -17.41
CA ILE A 620 -9.67 -39.91 -17.25
C ILE A 620 -9.38 -40.25 -15.79
N PHE A 621 -9.77 -39.37 -14.85
CA PHE A 621 -9.55 -39.61 -13.41
C PHE A 621 -10.22 -40.88 -12.92
N ILE A 622 -11.44 -41.17 -13.37
CA ILE A 622 -12.13 -42.43 -13.06
C ILE A 622 -11.33 -43.63 -13.59
N LYS A 623 -10.84 -43.57 -14.84
CA LYS A 623 -10.00 -44.66 -15.40
C LYS A 623 -8.70 -44.88 -14.62
N LEU A 624 -8.11 -43.80 -14.12
CA LEU A 624 -6.89 -43.81 -13.31
C LEU A 624 -7.16 -44.23 -11.85
N LYS A 625 -8.42 -44.29 -11.44
CA LYS A 625 -8.84 -44.43 -10.03
C LYS A 625 -8.32 -43.30 -9.14
N ASP A 626 -8.20 -42.11 -9.70
CA ASP A 626 -7.84 -40.89 -8.98
C ASP A 626 -9.11 -40.26 -8.36
N ALA A 627 -9.33 -40.59 -7.07
CA ALA A 627 -10.48 -40.12 -6.32
C ALA A 627 -10.45 -38.58 -6.13
N ILE A 628 -9.25 -37.99 -6.01
CA ILE A 628 -9.07 -36.55 -5.79
C ILE A 628 -9.43 -35.78 -7.05
N GLY A 629 -8.89 -36.18 -8.20
CA GLY A 629 -9.21 -35.58 -9.50
C GLY A 629 -10.69 -35.71 -9.86
N ALA A 630 -11.29 -36.88 -9.57
CA ALA A 630 -12.71 -37.13 -9.79
C ALA A 630 -13.59 -36.22 -8.90
N ALA A 631 -13.32 -36.15 -7.60
CA ALA A 631 -14.05 -35.31 -6.66
C ALA A 631 -13.95 -33.81 -7.04
N ARG A 632 -12.77 -33.35 -7.46
CA ARG A 632 -12.57 -31.96 -7.94
C ARG A 632 -13.40 -31.69 -9.19
N SER A 633 -13.38 -32.59 -10.17
CA SER A 633 -14.16 -32.47 -11.41
C SER A 633 -15.66 -32.40 -11.14
N TYR A 634 -16.19 -33.26 -10.28
CA TYR A 634 -17.61 -33.24 -9.88
C TYR A 634 -17.97 -31.92 -9.14
N ASN A 635 -17.09 -31.42 -8.23
CA ASN A 635 -17.32 -30.16 -7.56
C ASN A 635 -17.41 -28.98 -8.56
N ASN A 636 -16.50 -28.93 -9.53
CA ASN A 636 -16.50 -27.89 -10.57
C ASN A 636 -17.71 -28.00 -11.49
N MET A 637 -18.09 -29.22 -11.89
CA MET A 637 -19.31 -29.46 -12.68
C MET A 637 -20.56 -29.02 -11.92
N GLY A 638 -20.68 -29.34 -10.64
CA GLY A 638 -21.76 -28.89 -9.78
C GLY A 638 -21.85 -27.36 -9.71
N TYR A 639 -20.69 -26.69 -9.56
CA TYR A 639 -20.61 -25.23 -9.59
C TYR A 639 -21.08 -24.65 -10.93
N ILE A 640 -20.64 -25.19 -12.08
CA ILE A 640 -21.05 -24.77 -13.43
C ILE A 640 -22.54 -24.97 -13.63
N LEU A 641 -23.09 -26.14 -13.25
CA LEU A 641 -24.49 -26.47 -13.36
C LEU A 641 -25.37 -25.53 -12.53
N ARG A 642 -24.91 -25.18 -11.33
CA ARG A 642 -25.56 -24.15 -10.50
C ARG A 642 -25.58 -22.79 -11.21
N ARG A 643 -24.48 -22.36 -11.81
CA ARG A 643 -24.44 -21.12 -12.63
C ARG A 643 -25.36 -21.17 -13.84
N LYS A 644 -25.60 -22.34 -14.40
CA LYS A 644 -26.59 -22.57 -15.45
C LYS A 644 -28.03 -22.68 -14.92
N ASN A 645 -28.23 -22.50 -13.61
CA ASN A 645 -29.51 -22.59 -12.92
C ASN A 645 -30.15 -24.00 -12.93
N ASP A 646 -29.33 -25.04 -13.13
CA ASP A 646 -29.74 -26.45 -13.05
C ASP A 646 -29.40 -27.04 -11.67
N LYS A 647 -30.23 -26.65 -10.68
CA LYS A 647 -30.02 -27.04 -9.27
C LYS A 647 -30.06 -28.56 -9.09
N SER A 648 -30.89 -29.27 -9.86
CA SER A 648 -31.05 -30.73 -9.75
C SER A 648 -29.76 -31.46 -10.12
N LYS A 649 -29.19 -31.14 -11.30
CA LYS A 649 -27.93 -31.75 -11.73
C LYS A 649 -26.74 -31.29 -10.92
N ALA A 650 -26.75 -30.06 -10.37
CA ALA A 650 -25.71 -29.64 -9.45
C ALA A 650 -25.70 -30.50 -8.18
N LEU A 651 -26.87 -30.77 -7.59
CA LEU A 651 -27.00 -31.67 -6.43
C LEU A 651 -26.60 -33.12 -6.74
N GLU A 652 -26.88 -33.59 -7.95
CA GLU A 652 -26.46 -34.91 -8.44
C GLU A 652 -24.92 -35.00 -8.49
N SER A 653 -24.26 -33.99 -9.07
CA SER A 653 -22.79 -33.91 -9.10
C SER A 653 -22.18 -33.86 -7.69
N TYR A 654 -22.76 -33.13 -6.75
CA TYR A 654 -22.30 -33.08 -5.35
C TYR A 654 -22.56 -34.39 -4.60
N GLY A 655 -23.62 -35.12 -4.94
CA GLY A 655 -23.87 -36.46 -4.42
C GLY A 655 -22.80 -37.49 -4.83
N GLU A 656 -22.24 -37.37 -6.04
CA GLU A 656 -21.10 -38.18 -6.47
C GLU A 656 -19.83 -37.85 -5.64
N VAL A 657 -19.59 -36.57 -5.27
CA VAL A 657 -18.49 -36.22 -4.36
C VAL A 657 -18.68 -36.86 -3.00
N GLU A 658 -19.90 -36.84 -2.44
CA GLU A 658 -20.21 -37.52 -1.16
C GLU A 658 -19.95 -39.04 -1.25
N SER A 659 -20.30 -39.68 -2.38
CA SER A 659 -20.02 -41.08 -2.59
C SER A 659 -18.51 -41.38 -2.56
N ILE A 660 -17.72 -40.55 -3.25
CA ILE A 660 -16.26 -40.68 -3.25
C ILE A 660 -15.69 -40.51 -1.83
N LEU A 661 -16.15 -39.49 -1.07
CA LEU A 661 -15.71 -39.25 0.30
C LEU A 661 -16.05 -40.40 1.25
N ASN A 662 -17.21 -41.04 1.07
CA ASN A 662 -17.64 -42.18 1.88
C ASN A 662 -16.87 -43.48 1.57
N GLU A 663 -16.40 -43.63 0.34
CA GLU A 663 -15.67 -44.80 -0.11
C GLU A 663 -14.15 -44.72 0.17
N ASN A 664 -13.63 -43.51 0.36
CA ASN A 664 -12.21 -43.23 0.53
C ASN A 664 -11.97 -42.42 1.78
N ASP A 665 -11.32 -43.00 2.77
CA ASP A 665 -10.84 -42.24 3.95
C ASP A 665 -9.42 -41.71 3.69
N ASP A 666 -9.33 -40.78 2.75
CA ASP A 666 -8.07 -40.19 2.30
C ASP A 666 -8.02 -38.70 2.71
N ASP A 667 -6.98 -38.35 3.46
CA ASP A 667 -6.77 -36.99 3.97
C ASP A 667 -6.61 -36.00 2.84
N GLU A 668 -6.12 -36.40 1.68
CA GLU A 668 -6.00 -35.51 0.50
C GLU A 668 -7.37 -35.10 -0.09
N LEU A 669 -8.45 -35.78 0.26
CA LEU A 669 -9.82 -35.41 -0.13
C LEU A 669 -10.43 -34.31 0.72
N ILE A 670 -9.82 -33.92 1.84
CA ILE A 670 -10.35 -32.86 2.73
C ILE A 670 -10.58 -31.56 1.97
N GLY A 671 -9.69 -31.18 1.06
CA GLY A 671 -9.87 -30.03 0.20
C GLY A 671 -11.17 -30.09 -0.62
N SER A 672 -11.49 -31.25 -1.21
CA SER A 672 -12.74 -31.48 -1.97
C SER A 672 -13.96 -31.45 -1.06
N GLN A 673 -13.85 -31.98 0.16
CA GLN A 673 -14.90 -31.95 1.18
C GLN A 673 -15.25 -30.52 1.62
N LEU A 674 -14.25 -29.65 1.79
CA LEU A 674 -14.47 -28.24 2.11
C LEU A 674 -15.15 -27.47 0.96
N ILE A 675 -14.77 -27.75 -0.29
CA ILE A 675 -15.43 -27.18 -1.47
C ILE A 675 -16.89 -27.63 -1.55
N LEU A 676 -17.14 -28.92 -1.29
CA LEU A 676 -18.48 -29.49 -1.25
C LEU A 676 -19.34 -28.80 -0.19
N ALA A 677 -18.85 -28.69 1.05
CA ALA A 677 -19.57 -28.02 2.13
C ALA A 677 -19.97 -26.57 1.75
N ARG A 678 -19.05 -25.81 1.19
CA ARG A 678 -19.33 -24.45 0.69
C ARG A 678 -20.40 -24.45 -0.40
N SER A 679 -20.32 -25.37 -1.33
CA SER A 679 -21.24 -25.46 -2.46
C SER A 679 -22.67 -25.86 -2.04
N LEU A 680 -22.77 -26.77 -1.05
CA LEU A 680 -24.05 -27.15 -0.44
C LEU A 680 -24.71 -25.97 0.30
N MET A 681 -23.94 -25.17 1.03
CA MET A 681 -24.45 -23.93 1.65
C MET A 681 -25.05 -22.98 0.62
N ASP A 682 -24.42 -22.85 -0.53
CA ASP A 682 -24.92 -21.98 -1.62
C ASP A 682 -26.20 -22.49 -2.27
N LEU A 683 -26.46 -23.78 -2.17
CA LEU A 683 -27.72 -24.40 -2.63
C LEU A 683 -28.82 -24.42 -1.56
N GLY A 684 -28.49 -24.06 -0.32
CA GLY A 684 -29.39 -24.07 0.83
C GLY A 684 -29.47 -25.40 1.58
N GLU A 685 -28.58 -26.36 1.25
CA GLU A 685 -28.45 -27.67 1.94
C GLU A 685 -27.61 -27.54 3.21
N ILE A 686 -28.06 -26.72 4.15
CA ILE A 686 -27.25 -26.22 5.28
C ILE A 686 -26.81 -27.33 6.24
N GLU A 687 -27.68 -28.33 6.53
CA GLU A 687 -27.36 -29.41 7.46
C GLU A 687 -26.29 -30.34 6.87
N ARG A 688 -26.40 -30.70 5.59
CA ARG A 688 -25.39 -31.51 4.91
C ARG A 688 -24.04 -30.78 4.85
N ALA A 689 -24.09 -29.48 4.58
CA ALA A 689 -22.90 -28.65 4.53
C ALA A 689 -22.19 -28.58 5.90
N ARG A 690 -22.96 -28.49 7.00
CA ARG A 690 -22.42 -28.50 8.37
C ARG A 690 -21.66 -29.77 8.65
N ASP A 691 -22.26 -30.92 8.32
CA ASP A 691 -21.69 -32.23 8.65
C ASP A 691 -20.34 -32.41 7.95
N HIS A 692 -20.25 -32.06 6.65
CA HIS A 692 -18.97 -32.07 5.93
C HIS A 692 -17.96 -31.03 6.45
N ALA A 693 -18.39 -29.83 6.85
CA ALA A 693 -17.50 -28.81 7.38
C ALA A 693 -16.89 -29.22 8.73
N LEU A 694 -17.70 -29.80 9.63
CA LEU A 694 -17.24 -30.29 10.95
C LEU A 694 -16.31 -31.50 10.80
N GLU A 695 -16.66 -32.45 9.95
CA GLU A 695 -15.82 -33.63 9.71
C GLU A 695 -14.46 -33.22 9.13
N ALA A 696 -14.45 -32.33 8.15
CA ALA A 696 -13.20 -31.81 7.57
C ALA A 696 -12.37 -31.07 8.64
N PHE A 697 -13.00 -30.24 9.48
CA PHE A 697 -12.34 -29.55 10.57
C PHE A 697 -11.67 -30.54 11.56
N ASP A 698 -12.39 -31.56 12.01
CA ASP A 698 -11.87 -32.58 12.91
C ASP A 698 -10.70 -33.38 12.31
N LYS A 699 -10.74 -33.66 10.99
CA LYS A 699 -9.65 -34.32 10.26
C LYS A 699 -8.40 -33.43 10.20
N THR A 700 -8.57 -32.12 9.86
CA THR A 700 -7.43 -31.20 9.76
C THR A 700 -6.75 -30.95 11.10
N ASP A 701 -7.50 -30.91 12.20
CA ASP A 701 -6.92 -30.77 13.54
C ASP A 701 -6.01 -31.96 13.90
N LYS A 702 -6.41 -33.19 13.53
CA LYS A 702 -5.61 -34.41 13.75
C LYS A 702 -4.34 -34.46 12.90
N LEU A 703 -4.39 -33.94 11.68
CA LEU A 703 -3.26 -33.93 10.75
C LEU A 703 -2.21 -32.89 11.09
N ASN A 704 -2.54 -31.90 11.94
CA ASN A 704 -1.70 -30.74 12.23
C ASN A 704 -1.28 -29.96 10.96
N ASP A 705 -2.14 -29.96 9.92
CA ASP A 705 -1.98 -29.18 8.70
C ASP A 705 -2.63 -27.81 8.89
N LYS A 706 -1.82 -26.82 9.21
CA LYS A 706 -2.28 -25.46 9.51
C LYS A 706 -3.05 -24.82 8.35
N GLN A 707 -2.63 -25.04 7.12
CA GLN A 707 -3.26 -24.44 5.95
C GLN A 707 -4.66 -25.02 5.68
N LEU A 708 -4.79 -26.35 5.70
CA LEU A 708 -6.09 -27.01 5.56
C LEU A 708 -7.00 -26.70 6.75
N HIS A 709 -6.44 -26.64 7.96
CA HIS A 709 -7.20 -26.28 9.17
C HIS A 709 -7.77 -24.87 9.08
N ALA A 710 -6.99 -23.89 8.62
CA ALA A 710 -7.45 -22.53 8.40
C ALA A 710 -8.56 -22.44 7.36
N ARG A 711 -8.46 -23.22 6.27
CA ARG A 711 -9.54 -23.33 5.28
C ARG A 711 -10.81 -23.95 5.87
N ALA A 712 -10.69 -24.95 6.73
CA ALA A 712 -11.82 -25.56 7.42
C ALA A 712 -12.50 -24.55 8.38
N GLN A 713 -11.69 -23.78 9.11
CA GLN A 713 -12.17 -22.65 9.93
C GLN A 713 -12.98 -21.64 9.09
N ALA A 714 -12.47 -21.25 7.93
CA ALA A 714 -13.17 -20.31 7.03
C ALA A 714 -14.52 -20.88 6.54
N VAL A 715 -14.59 -22.18 6.26
CA VAL A 715 -15.84 -22.85 5.84
C VAL A 715 -16.83 -22.92 7.01
N LEU A 716 -16.37 -23.19 8.23
CA LEU A 716 -17.21 -23.11 9.43
C LEU A 716 -17.71 -21.69 9.71
N GLY A 717 -16.84 -20.67 9.55
CA GLY A 717 -17.24 -19.28 9.62
C GLY A 717 -18.39 -18.97 8.66
N ARG A 718 -18.29 -19.44 7.41
CA ARG A 718 -19.35 -19.28 6.41
C ARG A 718 -20.66 -20.00 6.80
N TYR A 719 -20.55 -21.19 7.40
CA TYR A 719 -21.70 -21.91 7.90
C TYR A 719 -22.42 -21.10 9.00
N TYR A 720 -21.70 -20.64 10.02
CA TYR A 720 -22.29 -19.87 11.13
C TYR A 720 -22.86 -18.53 10.65
N ALA A 721 -22.23 -17.88 9.66
CA ALA A 721 -22.77 -16.69 9.02
C ALA A 721 -24.12 -16.96 8.34
N LYS A 722 -24.25 -18.08 7.63
CA LYS A 722 -25.51 -18.51 6.98
C LYS A 722 -26.62 -18.86 7.97
N VAL A 723 -26.29 -19.37 9.15
CA VAL A 723 -27.24 -19.68 10.23
C VAL A 723 -27.61 -18.43 11.02
N GLY A 724 -26.88 -17.32 10.88
CA GLY A 724 -27.11 -16.06 11.55
C GLY A 724 -26.39 -15.89 12.89
N ASP A 725 -25.41 -16.77 13.19
CA ASP A 725 -24.54 -16.63 14.36
C ASP A 725 -23.27 -15.88 14.02
N SER A 726 -23.39 -14.56 13.92
CA SER A 726 -22.32 -13.67 13.47
C SER A 726 -21.13 -13.64 14.43
N ASP A 727 -21.31 -13.83 15.73
CA ASP A 727 -20.20 -13.82 16.70
C ASP A 727 -19.31 -15.06 16.52
N VAL A 728 -19.92 -16.24 16.37
CA VAL A 728 -19.19 -17.49 16.12
C VAL A 728 -18.54 -17.46 14.73
N ALA A 729 -19.24 -16.93 13.72
CA ALA A 729 -18.69 -16.77 12.38
C ALA A 729 -17.44 -15.89 12.37
N SER A 730 -17.48 -14.72 13.02
CA SER A 730 -16.34 -13.80 13.13
C SER A 730 -15.15 -14.45 13.84
N HIS A 731 -15.40 -15.23 14.89
CA HIS A 731 -14.36 -15.95 15.61
C HIS A 731 -13.62 -16.94 14.70
N HIS A 732 -14.37 -17.75 13.94
CA HIS A 732 -13.78 -18.73 13.00
C HIS A 732 -12.99 -18.05 11.87
N TYR A 733 -13.50 -16.94 11.32
CA TYR A 733 -12.79 -16.20 10.29
C TYR A 733 -11.50 -15.54 10.83
N SER A 734 -11.53 -14.99 12.05
CA SER A 734 -10.32 -14.41 12.66
C SER A 734 -9.24 -15.47 12.87
N GLN A 735 -9.61 -16.65 13.37
CA GLN A 735 -8.66 -17.76 13.54
C GLN A 735 -8.09 -18.24 12.18
N ALA A 736 -8.91 -18.26 11.15
CA ALA A 736 -8.47 -18.62 9.80
C ALA A 736 -7.48 -17.57 9.26
N LEU A 737 -7.73 -16.29 9.46
CA LEU A 737 -6.84 -15.19 9.05
C LEU A 737 -5.49 -15.25 9.75
N ASP A 738 -5.49 -15.44 11.08
CA ASP A 738 -4.25 -15.57 11.86
C ASP A 738 -3.37 -16.70 11.33
N ALA A 739 -3.98 -17.88 11.09
CA ALA A 739 -3.25 -19.02 10.56
C ALA A 739 -2.76 -18.83 9.12
N MET A 740 -3.56 -18.22 8.24
CA MET A 740 -3.14 -17.91 6.86
C MET A 740 -2.04 -16.84 6.81
N ASN A 741 -2.06 -15.89 7.72
CA ASN A 741 -0.99 -14.90 7.85
C ASN A 741 0.34 -15.54 8.28
N GLU A 742 0.31 -16.49 9.22
CA GLU A 742 1.51 -17.27 9.60
C GLU A 742 2.10 -18.07 8.42
N GLU A 743 1.25 -18.62 7.56
CA GLU A 743 1.64 -19.42 6.40
C GLU A 743 1.94 -18.57 5.15
N GLY A 744 1.61 -17.28 5.16
CA GLY A 744 1.83 -16.34 4.05
C GLY A 744 0.93 -16.60 2.83
N ASP A 745 -0.26 -17.23 3.00
CA ASP A 745 -1.23 -17.43 1.92
C ASP A 745 -2.11 -16.19 1.72
N ILE A 746 -1.54 -15.19 1.07
CA ILE A 746 -2.20 -13.89 0.84
C ILE A 746 -3.52 -14.05 0.07
N LEU A 747 -3.58 -14.96 -0.91
CA LEU A 747 -4.80 -15.15 -1.71
C LEU A 747 -5.96 -15.66 -0.85
N ALA A 748 -5.68 -16.59 0.06
CA ALA A 748 -6.70 -17.11 0.98
C ALA A 748 -7.09 -16.08 2.04
N MET A 749 -6.13 -15.30 2.56
CA MET A 749 -6.41 -14.22 3.52
C MET A 749 -7.41 -13.21 2.96
N VAL A 750 -7.24 -12.80 1.72
CA VAL A 750 -8.12 -11.85 1.03
C VAL A 750 -9.57 -12.38 1.00
N ASP A 751 -9.78 -13.62 0.57
CA ASP A 751 -11.11 -14.23 0.52
C ASP A 751 -11.78 -14.26 1.91
N ILE A 752 -11.01 -14.59 2.96
CA ILE A 752 -11.52 -14.69 4.33
C ILE A 752 -11.82 -13.31 4.92
N THR A 753 -10.98 -12.32 4.65
CA THR A 753 -11.18 -10.94 5.11
C THR A 753 -12.50 -10.37 4.59
N ILE A 754 -12.81 -10.61 3.31
CA ILE A 754 -14.09 -10.19 2.72
C ILE A 754 -15.26 -10.82 3.46
N LEU A 755 -15.20 -12.13 3.70
CA LEU A 755 -16.27 -12.86 4.39
C LEU A 755 -16.45 -12.39 5.84
N LEU A 756 -15.36 -12.10 6.54
CA LEU A 756 -15.38 -11.52 7.88
C LEU A 756 -16.01 -10.12 7.88
N GLY A 757 -15.60 -9.29 6.93
CA GLY A 757 -16.17 -7.95 6.75
C GLY A 757 -17.68 -7.96 6.51
N GLU A 758 -18.17 -8.88 5.64
CA GLU A 758 -19.62 -9.06 5.41
C GLU A 758 -20.35 -9.43 6.70
N VAL A 759 -19.82 -10.36 7.49
CA VAL A 759 -20.45 -10.80 8.76
C VAL A 759 -20.45 -9.69 9.81
N LEU A 760 -19.36 -8.94 9.94
CA LEU A 760 -19.27 -7.82 10.85
C LEU A 760 -20.23 -6.68 10.45
N GLN A 761 -20.38 -6.43 9.16
CA GLN A 761 -21.35 -5.48 8.64
C GLN A 761 -22.80 -5.90 8.95
N ASP A 762 -23.15 -7.16 8.70
CA ASP A 762 -24.49 -7.70 8.97
C ASP A 762 -24.83 -7.68 10.48
N SER A 763 -23.82 -7.87 11.34
CA SER A 763 -23.98 -7.77 12.81
C SER A 763 -24.01 -6.34 13.35
N GLY A 764 -23.85 -5.33 12.49
CA GLY A 764 -23.82 -3.92 12.86
C GLY A 764 -22.51 -3.45 13.49
N LYS A 765 -21.48 -4.28 13.50
CA LYS A 765 -20.11 -3.97 13.97
C LYS A 765 -19.29 -3.29 12.85
N ASN A 766 -19.85 -2.23 12.28
CA ASN A 766 -19.31 -1.57 11.11
C ASN A 766 -17.90 -0.97 11.32
N ASP A 767 -17.50 -0.67 12.54
CA ASP A 767 -16.15 -0.13 12.81
C ASP A 767 -15.12 -1.27 12.76
N GLU A 768 -15.47 -2.47 13.27
CA GLU A 768 -14.64 -3.68 13.18
C GLU A 768 -14.61 -4.26 11.75
N ALA A 769 -15.68 -4.10 10.98
CA ALA A 769 -15.73 -4.52 9.57
C ALA A 769 -14.90 -3.62 8.63
N MET A 770 -14.46 -2.46 9.10
CA MET A 770 -13.63 -1.52 8.34
C MET A 770 -12.14 -1.58 8.75
N GLU A 771 -11.82 -2.24 9.85
CA GLU A 771 -10.46 -2.60 10.24
C GLU A 771 -9.99 -3.87 9.52
#